data_c41eb89e7ad6884ca13952b531c752dc
#
_entry.id   c41eb89e7ad6884ca13952b531c752dc
#
_cell.length_a   1.000
_cell.length_b   1.000
_cell.length_c   1.000
_cell.angle_alpha   90.00
_cell.angle_beta   90.00
_cell.angle_gamma   90.00
#
_symmetry.space_group_name_H-M   'P 1'
#
loop_
_entity.id
_entity.type
_entity.pdbx_description
1 polymer ?
#
loop_
_entity_poly.entity_id
_entity_poly.type
_entity_poly.pdbx_seq_one_letter_code
_entity_poly.pdbx_strand_id
1 'polypeptide(L)'
;MRFVRFGIYDSSTVPVDVSSSSIDSDASSYTERSFSLTSGDDQEQPSQCSTEESSQEFVDADPENLDSLFEDVHLSPSAGAHQYNSDSAEVAPHAKFVELSFSPKLGNRRLVFYIESHTVATQPGRNVGTSHDRFDACQWMAKEEFTEGCFYWDVDTTCSTGWAVGVAYPTLMRNEILGRTSSSWCLEWSCGQLSACHNNIKTPVKHSVPNRIRVILDMAKEQLCFQSLDDSLLELHSFHINSSGPLRPVFWLYGLRSKVGKTSLIMSLVSEEFPAVVPYRAEEITIPADVTPERVPTHIVDYSEAEQTDEQLYQEISKANVICIVYSVNNKKSIEKVTSHWIPLINERTDKDSRVPLILVGNKSDLVEHSSMETVLPIMNKYTEIETCVECSAKNLKNISELFYYAQKAVLHPTGPLYCPEKKEMRSACVRALTRIFKVSDLDNNGVLNDYELTFFQRTCFNTPLAPQALEDVKNVVSKNLTDGVHDNGLTLKGFLFLHTLFIQRGRHETTWTVLRRFGYDDDLELHQDYLFPPLKIPPDCTTELNHNAYMFLQSVFDKHDKDRDCALSPEELMDLFDVFPYVPWGLDVNSTVCTNDQGWITYQGYLSQWTLTTYLDVQRCLEYLGYLGYSIIAEQESQASAITVTRDKKLDLQKKQTQRNVFRCHVFGLTGSGKTGFLQGFLGRNLVSQRTIREEHKSYYAISTAHVYGQEKYLLLHEVFPDFDFLSETELSCDIVCLIYDVSNPCSFEYCARIFKQYFMDSKTPCMLIAAKSDLPETKQQYCMTPLEFCRKHKMPPPQSFTCNTAAAPSKDIFVKLTTMAVYPHARLRCMCTCNRCTFCLCQNFLNSELVQTVRTKLYTVVFSRHITHADLKSSTFWLRASVGATVCAVLGFAIYRALLRSR
;
A
#
# COMPACT_ATOMS: atom_id res chain seq x y z
N MET A 1 26.15 -6.81 -9.62
CA MET A 1 24.72 -6.53 -9.58
C MET A 1 24.12 -7.46 -8.58
N ARG A 2 23.18 -7.01 -7.74
CA ARG A 2 22.50 -7.82 -6.73
C ARG A 2 21.01 -7.54 -6.74
N PHE A 3 20.24 -8.58 -6.52
CA PHE A 3 18.80 -8.52 -6.38
C PHE A 3 18.48 -8.76 -4.91
N VAL A 4 17.67 -7.90 -4.33
CA VAL A 4 17.06 -8.11 -3.03
C VAL A 4 15.57 -8.27 -3.31
N ARG A 5 15.03 -9.44 -3.01
CA ARG A 5 13.63 -9.78 -3.19
C ARG A 5 12.93 -9.65 -1.85
N PHE A 6 11.95 -8.77 -1.76
CA PHE A 6 11.02 -8.71 -0.62
C PHE A 6 9.76 -9.45 -1.02
N GLY A 7 9.45 -10.54 -0.33
CA GLY A 7 8.19 -11.23 -0.49
C GLY A 7 7.18 -10.65 0.49
N ILE A 8 6.22 -9.87 0.02
CA ILE A 8 5.00 -9.60 0.77
C ILE A 8 4.13 -10.84 0.58
N TYR A 9 4.12 -11.74 1.56
CA TYR A 9 3.16 -12.84 1.57
C TYR A 9 1.84 -12.31 2.12
N ASP A 10 0.81 -12.37 1.29
CA ASP A 10 -0.57 -12.20 1.69
C ASP A 10 -0.91 -13.26 2.76
N SER A 11 -1.25 -12.82 3.96
CA SER A 11 -1.50 -13.69 5.13
C SER A 11 -2.83 -14.47 5.07
N SER A 12 -3.42 -14.61 3.87
CA SER A 12 -4.75 -15.21 3.69
C SER A 12 -4.77 -16.71 3.40
N THR A 13 -3.64 -17.42 3.36
CA THR A 13 -3.62 -18.87 3.12
C THR A 13 -2.70 -19.62 4.06
N VAL A 14 -3.10 -19.76 5.32
CA VAL A 14 -2.60 -20.82 6.21
C VAL A 14 -3.81 -21.46 6.89
N PRO A 15 -4.00 -22.79 6.78
CA PRO A 15 -5.02 -23.48 7.57
C PRO A 15 -4.57 -23.52 9.03
N VAL A 16 -5.40 -22.97 9.90
CA VAL A 16 -5.19 -23.03 11.35
C VAL A 16 -5.56 -24.41 11.83
N ASP A 17 -4.57 -25.21 12.18
CA ASP A 17 -4.75 -26.37 13.03
C ASP A 17 -4.73 -25.91 14.51
N VAL A 18 -5.88 -26.11 15.16
CA VAL A 18 -6.11 -25.77 16.56
C VAL A 18 -5.57 -26.91 17.41
N SER A 19 -4.50 -26.69 18.16
CA SER A 19 -4.23 -27.45 19.39
C SER A 19 -3.73 -26.49 20.47
N SER A 20 -4.55 -26.42 21.50
CA SER A 20 -4.39 -25.69 22.75
C SER A 20 -3.20 -26.15 23.58
N SER A 21 -2.38 -25.21 24.05
CA SER A 21 -1.78 -25.30 25.39
C SER A 21 -1.40 -23.93 25.92
N SER A 22 -2.02 -23.60 27.03
CA SER A 22 -1.72 -22.51 27.96
C SER A 22 -0.33 -22.60 28.53
N ILE A 23 0.41 -21.51 28.66
CA ILE A 23 1.36 -21.23 29.77
C ILE A 23 1.59 -19.72 29.89
N ASP A 24 1.74 -19.33 31.14
CA ASP A 24 1.72 -18.01 31.77
C ASP A 24 2.79 -16.98 31.34
N SER A 25 2.37 -15.76 31.58
CA SER A 25 3.07 -14.52 31.85
C SER A 25 4.52 -14.58 32.37
N ASP A 26 5.42 -13.79 31.75
CA ASP A 26 6.31 -12.95 32.55
C ASP A 26 6.77 -11.72 31.77
N ALA A 27 6.58 -10.58 32.41
CA ALA A 27 6.96 -9.27 31.92
C ALA A 27 8.44 -9.01 32.17
N SER A 28 9.20 -8.63 31.17
CA SER A 28 10.44 -7.90 31.39
C SER A 28 10.58 -6.73 30.42
N SER A 29 10.68 -5.59 31.03
CA SER A 29 10.90 -4.26 30.52
C SER A 29 12.12 -4.15 29.61
N TYR A 30 11.93 -3.66 28.37
CA TYR A 30 12.99 -3.01 27.61
C TYR A 30 12.72 -1.52 27.48
N THR A 31 13.67 -0.76 27.99
CA THR A 31 13.73 0.69 28.00
C THR A 31 13.80 1.26 26.60
N GLU A 32 12.82 2.08 26.26
CA GLU A 32 12.82 2.99 25.11
C GLU A 32 13.97 4.00 25.24
N ARG A 33 14.83 4.03 24.22
CA ARG A 33 15.70 5.20 23.98
C ARG A 33 14.98 6.18 23.06
N SER A 34 14.41 7.18 23.69
CA SER A 34 13.96 8.40 23.02
C SER A 34 15.16 9.17 22.46
N PHE A 35 15.20 9.36 21.14
CA PHE A 35 16.11 10.33 20.53
C PHE A 35 15.52 11.73 20.66
N SER A 36 16.09 12.49 21.56
CA SER A 36 15.87 13.94 21.66
C SER A 36 16.70 14.66 20.59
N LEU A 37 16.07 15.55 19.86
CA LEU A 37 16.73 16.53 19.01
C LEU A 37 17.42 17.57 19.91
N THR A 38 18.75 17.47 20.02
CA THR A 38 19.54 18.57 20.58
C THR A 38 19.98 19.48 19.43
N SER A 39 19.55 20.73 19.52
CA SER A 39 20.07 21.86 18.76
C SER A 39 21.52 22.13 19.18
N GLY A 40 22.45 21.99 18.25
CA GLY A 40 23.79 22.51 18.37
C GLY A 40 23.91 23.78 17.53
N ASP A 41 24.00 24.91 18.20
CA ASP A 41 24.44 26.16 17.61
C ASP A 41 25.95 26.10 17.37
N ASP A 42 26.37 26.27 16.11
CA ASP A 42 27.66 26.78 15.79
C ASP A 42 27.53 27.81 14.67
N GLN A 43 27.84 29.05 15.06
CA GLN A 43 27.98 30.20 14.21
C GLN A 43 29.33 30.09 13.50
N GLU A 44 29.33 30.08 12.17
CA GLU A 44 30.44 30.62 11.40
C GLU A 44 29.95 31.47 10.23
N GLN A 45 30.47 32.69 10.21
CA GLN A 45 30.18 33.77 9.24
C GLN A 45 30.75 33.43 7.85
N PRO A 46 30.15 33.95 6.78
CA PRO A 46 30.68 33.76 5.43
C PRO A 46 31.71 34.88 5.11
N SER A 47 32.89 34.48 4.69
CA SER A 47 33.86 35.36 4.01
C SER A 47 33.47 35.47 2.52
N GLN A 48 33.26 36.73 2.13
CA GLN A 48 33.13 37.16 0.72
C GLN A 48 34.41 36.88 -0.04
N CYS A 49 34.33 36.32 -1.25
CA CYS A 49 35.31 36.61 -2.29
C CYS A 49 34.64 36.69 -3.65
N SER A 50 35.04 37.71 -4.33
CA SER A 50 34.62 38.37 -5.54
C SER A 50 34.62 37.51 -6.81
N THR A 51 33.63 37.87 -7.65
CA THR A 51 33.47 37.63 -9.07
C THR A 51 34.73 37.93 -9.94
N GLU A 52 35.06 37.01 -10.87
CA GLU A 52 35.60 37.41 -12.19
C GLU A 52 35.00 36.47 -13.25
N GLU A 53 34.28 37.06 -14.19
CA GLU A 53 33.85 36.52 -15.46
C GLU A 53 35.03 36.32 -16.40
N SER A 54 35.14 35.17 -17.03
CA SER A 54 35.80 35.06 -18.35
C SER A 54 35.05 34.04 -19.22
N SER A 55 34.36 34.60 -20.18
CA SER A 55 33.84 33.95 -21.37
C SER A 55 35.01 33.37 -22.22
N GLN A 56 34.96 32.08 -22.58
CA GLN A 56 35.63 31.57 -23.76
C GLN A 56 34.78 30.56 -24.52
N GLU A 57 34.87 30.75 -25.82
CA GLU A 57 34.09 30.25 -26.93
C GLU A 57 34.10 28.73 -27.11
N PHE A 58 32.98 28.22 -27.60
CA PHE A 58 32.81 26.90 -28.20
C PHE A 58 33.63 26.80 -29.49
N VAL A 59 34.41 25.76 -29.61
CA VAL A 59 34.93 25.27 -30.88
C VAL A 59 34.45 23.83 -31.04
N ASP A 60 33.71 23.61 -32.11
CA ASP A 60 33.24 22.34 -32.61
C ASP A 60 34.46 21.44 -32.96
N ALA A 61 34.43 20.19 -32.53
CA ALA A 61 35.39 19.16 -32.98
C ALA A 61 34.61 17.89 -33.32
N ASP A 62 34.86 17.45 -34.54
CA ASP A 62 34.31 16.32 -35.27
C ASP A 62 34.35 14.96 -34.55
N PRO A 63 33.41 14.04 -34.90
CA PRO A 63 33.30 12.73 -34.30
C PRO A 63 34.05 11.66 -35.10
N GLU A 64 35.37 11.58 -34.95
CA GLU A 64 36.17 10.40 -35.37
C GLU A 64 37.33 10.21 -34.39
N ASN A 65 37.12 9.46 -33.29
CA ASN A 65 38.13 8.63 -32.62
C ASN A 65 37.50 7.96 -31.37
N LEU A 66 36.79 6.88 -31.59
CA LEU A 66 36.22 6.04 -30.51
C LEU A 66 36.90 4.66 -30.48
N ASP A 67 38.21 4.62 -30.49
CA ASP A 67 38.99 3.38 -30.47
C ASP A 67 40.20 3.36 -29.53
N SER A 68 40.14 4.04 -28.40
CA SER A 68 41.29 3.96 -27.46
C SER A 68 40.87 4.07 -25.98
N LEU A 69 40.04 3.15 -25.44
CA LEU A 69 39.77 3.04 -24.01
C LEU A 69 39.51 1.60 -23.57
N PHE A 70 40.40 0.68 -23.95
CA PHE A 70 40.45 -0.64 -23.32
C PHE A 70 41.89 -0.91 -22.90
N GLU A 71 42.17 -0.73 -21.60
CA GLU A 71 43.43 -1.23 -21.01
C GLU A 71 43.27 -2.74 -20.82
N ASP A 72 43.95 -3.47 -21.67
CA ASP A 72 44.09 -4.91 -21.64
C ASP A 72 45.08 -5.34 -20.54
N VAL A 73 44.74 -6.41 -19.84
CA VAL A 73 45.65 -7.09 -18.90
C VAL A 73 46.59 -7.95 -19.70
N HIS A 74 47.86 -7.66 -19.67
CA HIS A 74 48.85 -8.28 -20.49
C HIS A 74 49.82 -9.16 -19.68
N LEU A 75 50.02 -10.39 -20.17
CA LEU A 75 51.24 -11.19 -19.86
C LEU A 75 52.09 -11.21 -21.11
N SER A 76 53.21 -10.54 -21.08
CA SER A 76 54.13 -10.53 -22.21
C SER A 76 55.29 -11.52 -21.99
N PRO A 77 55.51 -12.50 -22.86
CA PRO A 77 56.82 -13.12 -22.95
C PRO A 77 57.81 -12.06 -23.50
N SER A 78 58.86 -11.73 -22.76
CA SER A 78 59.77 -10.70 -23.21
C SER A 78 60.53 -11.14 -24.45
N ALA A 79 60.18 -10.59 -25.60
CA ALA A 79 60.99 -10.62 -26.80
C ALA A 79 62.00 -9.44 -26.71
N GLY A 80 63.01 -9.59 -25.94
CA GLY A 80 64.03 -8.57 -25.79
C GLY A 80 65.37 -9.07 -26.32
N ALA A 81 65.57 -9.03 -27.64
CA ALA A 81 66.92 -8.92 -28.20
C ALA A 81 67.38 -7.45 -28.07
N HIS A 82 67.61 -6.98 -26.86
CA HIS A 82 68.52 -5.85 -26.65
C HIS A 82 69.79 -6.40 -26.08
N GLN A 83 70.95 -6.19 -26.90
CA GLN A 83 72.27 -6.40 -26.46
C GLN A 83 72.54 -5.66 -25.13
N TYR A 84 72.52 -6.44 -24.05
CA TYR A 84 73.08 -6.01 -22.80
C TYR A 84 74.34 -6.79 -22.56
N ASN A 85 75.38 -6.05 -22.30
CA ASN A 85 76.73 -6.56 -21.95
C ASN A 85 76.58 -7.64 -20.87
N SER A 86 77.26 -8.74 -21.14
CA SER A 86 77.52 -9.79 -20.20
C SER A 86 78.27 -9.28 -18.99
N ASP A 87 77.64 -9.41 -17.80
CA ASP A 87 78.37 -9.72 -16.59
C ASP A 87 77.43 -10.45 -15.63
N SER A 88 77.70 -11.75 -15.45
CA SER A 88 77.37 -12.60 -14.28
C SER A 88 76.02 -12.73 -13.76
N ALA A 89 75.29 -13.75 -14.27
CA ALA A 89 74.36 -14.61 -13.48
C ALA A 89 74.36 -15.97 -14.20
N GLU A 90 74.80 -17.03 -13.57
CA GLU A 90 74.90 -18.40 -14.13
C GLU A 90 73.48 -18.95 -14.37
N VAL A 91 72.94 -18.76 -15.58
CA VAL A 91 71.95 -19.65 -16.16
C VAL A 91 72.59 -21.01 -16.27
N ALA A 92 71.95 -22.12 -15.94
CA ALA A 92 72.44 -23.46 -16.16
C ALA A 92 73.07 -23.52 -17.59
N PRO A 93 74.36 -23.91 -17.78
CA PRO A 93 75.10 -23.66 -19.02
C PRO A 93 74.54 -24.34 -20.25
N HIS A 94 73.32 -25.01 -20.16
CA HIS A 94 72.73 -25.76 -21.25
C HIS A 94 71.21 -25.44 -21.45
N ALA A 95 70.63 -24.41 -20.74
CA ALA A 95 69.25 -24.09 -20.92
C ALA A 95 68.97 -23.25 -22.18
N LYS A 96 68.06 -23.67 -23.02
CA LYS A 96 67.71 -23.03 -24.29
C LYS A 96 66.50 -22.08 -24.06
N PHE A 97 66.63 -20.82 -24.48
CA PHE A 97 65.48 -19.87 -24.52
C PHE A 97 64.46 -20.35 -25.54
N VAL A 98 63.13 -20.30 -25.19
CA VAL A 98 62.02 -20.65 -26.05
C VAL A 98 61.07 -19.51 -26.10
N GLU A 99 60.73 -19.09 -27.31
CA GLU A 99 59.63 -18.18 -27.59
C GLU A 99 58.32 -18.99 -27.72
N LEU A 100 57.34 -18.66 -26.92
CA LEU A 100 56.08 -19.41 -26.85
C LEU A 100 55.08 -18.93 -27.89
N SER A 101 54.33 -19.85 -28.50
CA SER A 101 53.25 -19.55 -29.43
C SER A 101 51.93 -20.17 -29.00
N PHE A 102 50.87 -19.51 -29.34
CA PHE A 102 49.53 -19.86 -28.84
C PHE A 102 48.52 -20.15 -29.99
N SER A 103 47.78 -21.23 -29.87
CA SER A 103 46.69 -21.54 -30.80
C SER A 103 45.33 -21.22 -30.20
N PRO A 104 44.43 -20.54 -30.95
CA PRO A 104 43.07 -20.26 -30.44
C PRO A 104 42.32 -21.52 -30.00
N LYS A 105 42.68 -22.70 -30.51
CA LYS A 105 42.08 -23.97 -30.11
C LYS A 105 42.52 -24.47 -28.73
N LEU A 106 43.67 -24.01 -28.22
CA LEU A 106 44.25 -24.43 -26.95
C LEU A 106 44.00 -23.45 -25.81
N GLY A 107 43.17 -22.44 -26.02
CA GLY A 107 42.88 -21.37 -25.04
C GLY A 107 41.41 -21.17 -24.78
N ASN A 108 41.06 -20.48 -23.67
CA ASN A 108 39.74 -20.01 -23.37
C ASN A 108 39.28 -19.00 -24.44
N ARG A 109 37.98 -18.90 -24.68
CA ARG A 109 37.38 -18.02 -25.69
C ARG A 109 37.54 -16.53 -25.40
N ARG A 110 37.76 -16.19 -24.14
CA ARG A 110 37.93 -14.80 -23.66
C ARG A 110 39.40 -14.36 -23.76
N LEU A 111 40.31 -15.22 -24.16
CA LEU A 111 41.72 -14.93 -24.32
C LEU A 111 42.09 -14.75 -25.78
N VAL A 112 42.85 -13.71 -26.07
CA VAL A 112 43.40 -13.38 -27.39
C VAL A 112 44.92 -13.27 -27.26
N PHE A 113 45.64 -13.85 -28.22
CA PHE A 113 47.10 -13.71 -28.33
C PHE A 113 47.41 -12.70 -29.43
N TYR A 114 48.07 -11.62 -29.06
CA TYR A 114 48.55 -10.60 -29.97
C TYR A 114 49.98 -10.97 -30.40
N ILE A 115 50.12 -11.37 -31.68
CA ILE A 115 51.36 -11.89 -32.23
C ILE A 115 52.47 -10.84 -32.26
N GLU A 116 52.14 -9.57 -32.55
CA GLU A 116 53.14 -8.48 -32.66
C GLU A 116 53.76 -8.10 -31.30
N SER A 117 52.98 -8.20 -30.21
CA SER A 117 53.43 -7.88 -28.86
C SER A 117 53.71 -9.11 -27.99
N HIS A 118 53.52 -10.32 -28.51
CA HIS A 118 53.64 -11.58 -27.76
C HIS A 118 52.82 -11.59 -26.46
N THR A 119 51.63 -10.99 -26.50
CA THR A 119 50.82 -10.72 -25.34
C THR A 119 49.55 -11.56 -25.35
N VAL A 120 49.20 -12.16 -24.19
CA VAL A 120 47.92 -12.82 -23.97
C VAL A 120 47.04 -11.89 -23.16
N ALA A 121 45.89 -11.49 -23.70
CA ALA A 121 44.94 -10.58 -23.06
C ALA A 121 43.53 -11.15 -23.00
N THR A 122 42.73 -10.64 -22.09
CA THR A 122 41.30 -10.97 -21.98
C THR A 122 40.44 -10.04 -22.84
N GLN A 123 39.61 -10.56 -23.73
CA GLN A 123 38.67 -9.77 -24.53
C GLN A 123 37.25 -9.96 -24.02
N PRO A 124 36.58 -8.91 -23.58
CA PRO A 124 35.15 -8.98 -23.19
C PRO A 124 34.28 -9.04 -24.45
N GLY A 125 33.23 -9.88 -24.45
CA GLY A 125 32.07 -9.69 -25.31
C GLY A 125 31.94 -10.56 -26.59
N ARG A 126 32.56 -11.73 -26.70
CA ARG A 126 32.19 -12.69 -27.78
C ARG A 126 31.32 -13.83 -27.25
N ASN A 127 30.01 -13.68 -27.38
CA ASN A 127 29.05 -14.77 -27.27
C ASN A 127 29.11 -15.61 -28.56
N VAL A 128 29.84 -16.73 -28.53
CA VAL A 128 29.76 -17.75 -29.59
C VAL A 128 29.63 -19.11 -28.93
N GLY A 129 28.57 -19.84 -29.36
CA GLY A 129 28.07 -21.14 -28.91
C GLY A 129 29.03 -22.13 -28.27
N THR A 130 28.52 -23.05 -27.49
CA THR A 130 29.21 -24.14 -26.78
C THR A 130 30.03 -25.01 -27.73
N SER A 131 31.37 -24.96 -27.62
CA SER A 131 32.29 -25.90 -28.26
C SER A 131 33.11 -26.53 -27.14
N HIS A 132 33.04 -27.84 -27.04
CA HIS A 132 33.72 -28.66 -26.02
C HIS A 132 35.24 -28.70 -26.10
N ASP A 133 35.86 -27.97 -27.05
CA ASP A 133 37.30 -28.09 -27.35
C ASP A 133 38.20 -27.06 -26.66
N ARG A 134 37.60 -26.10 -25.87
CA ARG A 134 38.35 -25.01 -25.25
C ARG A 134 38.23 -25.04 -23.72
N PHE A 135 39.24 -24.51 -23.02
CA PHE A 135 39.20 -24.42 -21.56
C PHE A 135 38.02 -23.56 -21.03
N ASP A 136 37.40 -24.04 -19.96
CA ASP A 136 36.36 -23.33 -19.26
C ASP A 136 36.90 -22.18 -18.44
N ALA A 137 38.05 -22.36 -17.78
CA ALA A 137 38.78 -21.29 -17.09
C ALA A 137 39.56 -20.42 -18.10
N CYS A 138 39.84 -19.16 -17.72
CA CYS A 138 40.63 -18.24 -18.52
C CYS A 138 42.12 -18.67 -18.59
N GLN A 139 42.35 -19.84 -19.10
CA GLN A 139 43.69 -20.40 -19.25
C GLN A 139 44.01 -20.75 -20.71
N TRP A 140 45.27 -20.73 -21.04
CA TRP A 140 45.77 -21.02 -22.38
C TRP A 140 47.01 -21.88 -22.29
N MET A 141 47.03 -22.95 -23.07
CA MET A 141 48.19 -23.84 -23.23
C MET A 141 48.96 -23.47 -24.48
N ALA A 142 50.28 -23.34 -24.37
CA ALA A 142 51.18 -23.08 -25.50
C ALA A 142 51.24 -24.27 -26.49
N LYS A 143 51.70 -24.01 -27.70
CA LYS A 143 51.89 -25.07 -28.71
C LYS A 143 53.11 -25.92 -28.48
N GLU A 144 54.16 -25.33 -27.91
CA GLU A 144 55.42 -25.93 -27.63
C GLU A 144 55.25 -27.08 -26.64
N GLU A 145 55.91 -28.21 -26.98
CA GLU A 145 55.84 -29.46 -26.21
C GLU A 145 57.27 -29.92 -25.93
N PHE A 146 57.56 -30.16 -24.68
CA PHE A 146 58.88 -30.49 -24.22
C PHE A 146 58.93 -31.96 -23.74
N THR A 147 59.84 -32.76 -24.31
CA THR A 147 60.02 -34.17 -23.97
C THR A 147 61.43 -34.43 -23.41
N GLU A 148 62.43 -33.67 -23.85
CA GLU A 148 63.80 -33.83 -23.46
C GLU A 148 64.54 -32.49 -23.46
N GLY A 149 65.58 -32.29 -22.61
CA GLY A 149 66.39 -31.09 -22.56
C GLY A 149 66.03 -30.09 -21.46
N CYS A 150 66.70 -28.95 -21.44
CA CYS A 150 66.44 -27.86 -20.49
C CYS A 150 66.10 -26.58 -21.25
N PHE A 151 64.91 -26.02 -20.88
CA PHE A 151 64.34 -24.89 -21.56
C PHE A 151 63.95 -23.79 -20.55
N TYR A 152 63.87 -22.52 -20.99
CA TYR A 152 63.32 -21.44 -20.19
C TYR A 152 62.62 -20.43 -21.07
N TRP A 153 61.67 -19.72 -20.41
CA TRP A 153 60.98 -18.58 -20.98
C TRP A 153 60.72 -17.56 -19.87
N ASP A 154 60.63 -16.29 -20.25
CA ASP A 154 60.39 -15.20 -19.33
C ASP A 154 58.95 -14.69 -19.49
N VAL A 155 58.32 -14.30 -18.37
CA VAL A 155 56.94 -13.83 -18.31
C VAL A 155 56.91 -12.50 -17.59
N ASP A 156 56.34 -11.48 -18.22
CA ASP A 156 56.08 -10.19 -17.62
C ASP A 156 54.66 -10.21 -16.98
N THR A 157 54.59 -9.92 -15.69
CA THR A 157 53.36 -9.95 -14.90
C THR A 157 52.93 -8.57 -14.40
N THR A 158 53.63 -7.50 -14.83
CA THR A 158 53.48 -6.11 -14.35
C THR A 158 52.06 -5.59 -14.46
N CYS A 159 51.35 -5.93 -15.54
CA CYS A 159 50.01 -5.44 -15.82
C CYS A 159 48.91 -6.38 -15.32
N SER A 160 49.22 -7.45 -14.60
CA SER A 160 48.24 -8.45 -14.18
C SER A 160 47.98 -8.40 -12.67
N THR A 161 46.70 -8.33 -12.28
CA THR A 161 46.29 -8.33 -10.86
C THR A 161 46.11 -9.73 -10.27
N GLY A 162 46.17 -10.77 -11.12
CA GLY A 162 46.11 -12.17 -10.71
C GLY A 162 46.43 -13.08 -11.86
N TRP A 163 47.35 -14.01 -11.64
CA TRP A 163 47.86 -14.90 -12.67
C TRP A 163 48.39 -16.22 -12.09
N ALA A 164 48.46 -17.22 -12.93
CA ALA A 164 49.26 -18.41 -12.68
C ALA A 164 50.04 -18.78 -13.94
N VAL A 165 51.30 -19.12 -13.76
CA VAL A 165 52.20 -19.57 -14.82
C VAL A 165 52.83 -20.91 -14.46
N GLY A 166 52.91 -21.84 -15.40
CA GLY A 166 53.46 -23.16 -15.12
C GLY A 166 53.42 -24.10 -16.29
N VAL A 167 53.42 -25.39 -16.02
CA VAL A 167 53.39 -26.46 -17.01
C VAL A 167 52.35 -27.52 -16.70
N ALA A 168 51.83 -28.18 -17.72
CA ALA A 168 50.91 -29.30 -17.58
C ALA A 168 51.13 -30.33 -18.70
N TYR A 169 50.64 -31.56 -18.48
CA TYR A 169 50.56 -32.53 -19.57
C TYR A 169 49.55 -32.07 -20.62
N PRO A 170 49.75 -32.42 -21.91
CA PRO A 170 48.77 -32.13 -22.99
C PRO A 170 47.39 -32.73 -22.77
N THR A 171 47.26 -33.70 -21.87
CA THR A 171 46.05 -34.41 -21.47
C THR A 171 45.22 -33.64 -20.45
N LEU A 172 45.68 -32.45 -19.97
CA LEU A 172 44.89 -31.60 -19.05
C LEU A 172 43.50 -31.35 -19.64
N MET A 173 42.44 -31.77 -18.92
CA MET A 173 41.06 -31.65 -19.39
C MET A 173 40.62 -30.18 -19.46
N ARG A 174 39.63 -29.88 -20.28
CA ARG A 174 39.18 -28.48 -20.53
C ARG A 174 38.48 -27.83 -19.36
N ASN A 175 37.90 -28.63 -18.46
CA ASN A 175 37.31 -28.21 -17.21
C ASN A 175 38.29 -28.17 -16.02
N GLU A 176 39.55 -28.65 -16.23
CA GLU A 176 40.57 -28.66 -15.20
C GLU A 176 41.34 -27.35 -15.16
N ILE A 177 41.76 -26.97 -13.96
CA ILE A 177 42.49 -25.72 -13.70
C ILE A 177 43.95 -25.99 -13.38
N LEU A 178 44.86 -25.19 -13.95
CA LEU A 178 46.28 -25.25 -13.74
C LEU A 178 46.66 -25.27 -12.25
N GLY A 179 47.51 -26.21 -11.84
CA GLY A 179 47.93 -26.41 -10.46
C GLY A 179 46.91 -27.08 -9.54
N ARG A 180 45.73 -27.44 -10.03
CA ARG A 180 44.68 -28.13 -9.23
C ARG A 180 44.65 -29.65 -9.45
N THR A 181 45.42 -30.15 -10.37
CA THR A 181 45.50 -31.56 -10.72
C THR A 181 46.92 -32.10 -10.50
N SER A 182 47.05 -33.41 -10.38
CA SER A 182 48.33 -34.11 -10.33
C SER A 182 49.11 -34.03 -11.65
N SER A 183 48.48 -33.54 -12.73
CA SER A 183 49.04 -33.39 -14.08
C SER A 183 49.51 -31.96 -14.37
N SER A 184 49.54 -31.04 -13.39
CA SER A 184 49.90 -29.65 -13.60
C SER A 184 50.59 -29.03 -12.40
N TRP A 185 51.58 -28.13 -12.66
CA TRP A 185 52.37 -27.42 -11.67
C TRP A 185 52.45 -25.95 -12.06
N CYS A 186 52.28 -25.04 -11.08
CA CYS A 186 52.38 -23.61 -11.36
C CYS A 186 52.78 -22.75 -10.15
N LEU A 187 53.28 -21.56 -10.44
CA LEU A 187 53.36 -20.45 -9.52
C LEU A 187 52.11 -19.58 -9.74
N GLU A 188 51.40 -19.22 -8.68
CA GLU A 188 50.13 -18.48 -8.71
C GLU A 188 50.23 -17.23 -7.83
N TRP A 189 49.81 -16.08 -8.39
CA TRP A 189 49.53 -14.87 -7.63
C TRP A 189 48.03 -14.66 -7.60
N SER A 190 47.41 -14.84 -6.42
CA SER A 190 45.98 -14.63 -6.24
C SER A 190 45.69 -14.17 -4.82
N CYS A 191 44.65 -13.29 -4.66
CA CYS A 191 44.23 -12.79 -3.36
C CYS A 191 45.34 -12.14 -2.52
N GLY A 192 46.30 -11.50 -3.15
CA GLY A 192 47.44 -10.84 -2.45
C GLY A 192 48.51 -11.81 -1.93
N GLN A 193 48.53 -13.07 -2.38
CA GLN A 193 49.51 -14.07 -1.96
C GLN A 193 50.14 -14.79 -3.14
N LEU A 194 51.46 -14.90 -3.14
CA LEU A 194 52.22 -15.74 -4.06
C LEU A 194 52.28 -17.16 -3.50
N SER A 195 51.97 -18.14 -4.32
CA SER A 195 51.91 -19.54 -3.89
C SER A 195 52.30 -20.48 -5.01
N ALA A 196 53.00 -21.53 -4.67
CA ALA A 196 53.28 -22.66 -5.56
C ALA A 196 52.15 -23.69 -5.45
N CYS A 197 51.58 -24.14 -6.61
CA CYS A 197 50.41 -24.97 -6.63
C CYS A 197 50.62 -26.25 -7.46
N HIS A 198 50.30 -27.41 -6.86
CA HIS A 198 50.27 -28.70 -7.49
C HIS A 198 49.30 -29.61 -6.79
N ASN A 199 48.50 -30.41 -7.54
CA ASN A 199 47.53 -31.38 -7.03
C ASN A 199 46.61 -30.76 -5.97
N ASN A 200 46.09 -29.57 -6.25
CA ASN A 200 45.25 -28.77 -5.36
C ASN A 200 45.90 -28.38 -4.00
N ILE A 201 47.19 -28.64 -3.83
CA ILE A 201 47.96 -28.19 -2.65
C ILE A 201 48.55 -26.83 -2.97
N LYS A 202 48.34 -25.84 -2.12
CA LYS A 202 48.80 -24.48 -2.27
C LYS A 202 49.84 -24.18 -1.19
N THR A 203 51.10 -24.02 -1.60
CA THR A 203 52.21 -23.73 -0.72
C THR A 203 52.57 -22.24 -0.81
N PRO A 204 52.46 -21.45 0.28
CA PRO A 204 52.81 -20.04 0.25
C PRO A 204 54.29 -19.83 -0.03
N VAL A 205 54.57 -18.91 -0.95
CA VAL A 205 55.97 -18.47 -1.24
C VAL A 205 56.20 -17.16 -0.49
N LYS A 206 57.24 -17.13 0.36
CA LYS A 206 57.56 -15.95 1.20
C LYS A 206 58.38 -14.94 0.39
N HIS A 207 57.77 -14.39 -0.64
CA HIS A 207 58.43 -13.39 -1.49
C HIS A 207 57.35 -12.35 -1.93
N SER A 208 57.80 -11.10 -2.22
CA SER A 208 56.95 -10.12 -2.88
C SER A 208 56.61 -10.61 -4.29
N VAL A 209 55.44 -10.17 -4.82
CA VAL A 209 55.08 -10.55 -6.19
C VAL A 209 56.11 -9.96 -7.17
N PRO A 210 56.76 -10.78 -8.00
CA PRO A 210 57.70 -10.28 -9.00
C PRO A 210 56.94 -9.72 -10.21
N ASN A 211 57.47 -8.66 -10.82
CA ASN A 211 56.96 -8.12 -12.08
C ASN A 211 57.36 -8.98 -13.27
N ARG A 212 58.53 -9.66 -13.17
CA ARG A 212 59.03 -10.51 -14.24
C ARG A 212 59.55 -11.84 -13.66
N ILE A 213 59.16 -12.95 -14.29
CA ILE A 213 59.42 -14.32 -13.83
C ILE A 213 60.11 -15.09 -14.94
N ARG A 214 61.20 -15.76 -14.59
CA ARG A 214 61.81 -16.80 -15.44
C ARG A 214 61.31 -18.17 -15.00
N VAL A 215 60.75 -18.92 -15.93
CA VAL A 215 60.35 -20.31 -15.73
C VAL A 215 61.39 -21.20 -16.42
N ILE A 216 61.96 -22.13 -15.67
CA ILE A 216 63.00 -23.06 -16.17
C ILE A 216 62.43 -24.48 -16.02
N LEU A 217 62.38 -25.18 -17.13
CA LEU A 217 61.94 -26.56 -17.20
C LEU A 217 63.15 -27.44 -17.62
N ASP A 218 63.67 -28.23 -16.68
CA ASP A 218 64.74 -29.19 -16.92
C ASP A 218 64.20 -30.62 -16.91
N MET A 219 63.91 -31.16 -18.08
CA MET A 219 63.32 -32.50 -18.26
C MET A 219 64.36 -33.61 -17.86
N ALA A 220 65.63 -33.35 -17.94
CA ALA A 220 66.67 -34.31 -17.54
C ALA A 220 66.82 -34.42 -16.03
N LYS A 221 66.64 -33.34 -15.31
CA LYS A 221 66.65 -33.30 -13.85
C LYS A 221 65.26 -33.44 -13.20
N GLU A 222 64.23 -33.57 -14.02
CA GLU A 222 62.83 -33.63 -13.57
C GLU A 222 62.47 -32.45 -12.65
N GLN A 223 62.85 -31.22 -13.02
CA GLN A 223 62.72 -30.03 -12.20
C GLN A 223 62.05 -28.89 -12.97
N LEU A 224 61.07 -28.24 -12.31
CA LEU A 224 60.44 -26.99 -12.75
C LEU A 224 60.78 -25.89 -11.73
N CYS A 225 61.56 -24.90 -12.15
CA CYS A 225 62.02 -23.80 -11.27
C CYS A 225 61.44 -22.46 -11.70
N PHE A 226 61.11 -21.62 -10.75
CA PHE A 226 60.64 -20.25 -10.95
C PHE A 226 61.61 -19.29 -10.30
N GLN A 227 62.07 -18.31 -11.05
CA GLN A 227 63.01 -17.29 -10.59
C GLN A 227 62.45 -15.89 -10.80
N SER A 228 62.70 -14.97 -9.84
CA SER A 228 62.42 -13.55 -10.02
C SER A 228 63.53 -12.92 -10.88
N LEU A 229 63.11 -12.16 -11.89
CA LEU A 229 64.03 -11.35 -12.71
C LEU A 229 64.25 -9.93 -12.17
N ASP A 230 63.40 -9.52 -11.20
CA ASP A 230 63.49 -8.21 -10.55
C ASP A 230 64.60 -8.18 -9.49
N ASP A 231 64.85 -9.33 -8.85
CA ASP A 231 65.87 -9.50 -7.79
C ASP A 231 66.91 -10.53 -8.15
N SER A 232 67.90 -10.14 -8.91
CA SER A 232 69.18 -10.91 -9.16
C SER A 232 69.04 -12.41 -9.34
N LEU A 233 68.00 -12.88 -10.11
CA LEU A 233 67.65 -14.28 -10.37
C LEU A 233 67.42 -15.12 -9.11
N LEU A 234 66.71 -14.55 -8.12
CA LEU A 234 66.33 -15.22 -6.89
C LEU A 234 65.35 -16.35 -7.18
N GLU A 235 65.67 -17.58 -6.73
CA GLU A 235 64.73 -18.70 -6.83
C GLU A 235 63.50 -18.48 -5.91
N LEU A 236 62.29 -18.47 -6.53
CA LEU A 236 61.02 -18.32 -5.84
C LEU A 236 60.49 -19.65 -5.34
N HIS A 237 60.55 -20.67 -6.20
CA HIS A 237 60.11 -22.03 -5.89
C HIS A 237 60.58 -23.02 -6.94
N SER A 238 60.79 -24.27 -6.52
CA SER A 238 61.13 -25.36 -7.39
C SER A 238 60.28 -26.58 -7.10
N PHE A 239 59.73 -27.18 -8.17
CA PHE A 239 59.00 -28.43 -8.11
C PHE A 239 59.85 -29.58 -8.64
N HIS A 240 59.78 -30.72 -7.98
CA HIS A 240 60.15 -31.97 -8.61
C HIS A 240 58.97 -32.48 -9.46
N ILE A 241 59.18 -32.61 -10.76
CA ILE A 241 58.14 -33.02 -11.72
C ILE A 241 58.36 -34.49 -12.13
N ASN A 242 57.25 -35.19 -12.41
CA ASN A 242 57.38 -36.50 -13.00
C ASN A 242 57.40 -36.35 -14.52
N SER A 243 58.50 -36.76 -15.16
CA SER A 243 58.73 -36.61 -16.62
C SER A 243 58.20 -37.76 -17.43
N SER A 244 57.12 -38.46 -16.99
CA SER A 244 56.56 -39.61 -17.67
C SER A 244 55.89 -39.32 -19.04
N GLY A 245 55.91 -38.05 -19.48
CA GLY A 245 55.36 -37.62 -20.78
C GLY A 245 55.69 -36.18 -21.12
N PRO A 246 55.30 -35.73 -22.30
CA PRO A 246 55.51 -34.36 -22.75
C PRO A 246 54.82 -33.31 -21.87
N LEU A 247 55.45 -32.18 -21.63
CA LEU A 247 54.91 -31.05 -20.88
C LEU A 247 54.76 -29.82 -21.78
N ARG A 248 53.67 -29.04 -21.54
CA ARG A 248 53.39 -27.77 -22.22
C ARG A 248 53.32 -26.61 -21.22
N PRO A 249 53.82 -25.43 -21.55
CA PRO A 249 53.58 -24.23 -20.79
C PRO A 249 52.08 -23.89 -20.77
N VAL A 250 51.56 -23.50 -19.61
CA VAL A 250 50.17 -23.08 -19.42
C VAL A 250 50.13 -21.81 -18.60
N PHE A 251 49.28 -20.88 -19.03
CA PHE A 251 49.01 -19.61 -18.38
C PHE A 251 47.57 -19.53 -17.97
N TRP A 252 47.31 -19.07 -16.78
CA TRP A 252 45.99 -18.75 -16.30
C TRP A 252 45.96 -17.30 -15.90
N LEU A 253 45.08 -16.50 -16.55
CA LEU A 253 44.79 -15.13 -16.20
C LEU A 253 43.50 -15.10 -15.37
N TYR A 254 43.64 -14.69 -14.14
CA TYR A 254 42.48 -14.27 -13.36
C TYR A 254 41.94 -13.01 -14.02
N GLY A 255 40.91 -13.13 -14.85
CA GLY A 255 40.36 -11.99 -15.55
C GLY A 255 40.10 -10.87 -14.57
N LEU A 256 40.42 -9.64 -14.92
CA LEU A 256 40.07 -8.41 -14.23
C LEU A 256 38.54 -8.25 -14.20
N ARG A 257 37.88 -9.06 -13.39
CA ARG A 257 36.65 -8.63 -12.78
C ARG A 257 37.11 -7.85 -11.57
N SER A 258 36.96 -6.55 -11.64
CA SER A 258 37.00 -5.67 -10.47
C SER A 258 36.01 -6.28 -9.44
N LYS A 259 36.59 -7.10 -8.52
CA LYS A 259 35.77 -7.72 -7.45
C LYS A 259 35.30 -6.58 -6.58
N VAL A 260 34.12 -6.04 -6.87
CA VAL A 260 33.50 -4.97 -6.08
C VAL A 260 33.11 -5.43 -4.67
N GLY A 261 33.17 -6.74 -4.40
CA GLY A 261 32.94 -7.34 -3.08
C GLY A 261 31.47 -7.56 -2.74
N LYS A 262 30.63 -7.83 -3.75
CA LYS A 262 29.23 -8.18 -3.55
C LYS A 262 29.04 -9.33 -2.56
N THR A 263 29.57 -10.49 -2.88
CA THR A 263 29.48 -11.70 -2.06
C THR A 263 30.04 -11.47 -0.66
N SER A 264 31.14 -10.70 -0.54
CA SER A 264 31.72 -10.34 0.76
C SER A 264 30.76 -9.53 1.62
N LEU A 265 29.99 -8.58 1.04
CA LEU A 265 28.96 -7.82 1.78
C LEU A 265 27.87 -8.73 2.33
N ILE A 266 27.37 -9.69 1.53
CA ILE A 266 26.34 -10.63 1.99
C ILE A 266 26.89 -11.55 3.09
N MET A 267 28.08 -12.12 2.84
CA MET A 267 28.67 -13.02 3.84
C MET A 267 28.96 -12.28 5.15
N SER A 268 29.45 -11.04 5.07
CA SER A 268 29.69 -10.22 6.25
C SER A 268 28.39 -9.81 6.99
N LEU A 269 27.25 -9.70 6.27
CA LEU A 269 25.95 -9.49 6.92
C LEU A 269 25.53 -10.71 7.75
N VAL A 270 25.71 -11.92 7.18
CA VAL A 270 25.23 -13.17 7.80
C VAL A 270 26.13 -13.65 8.92
N SER A 271 27.46 -13.51 8.75
CA SER A 271 28.43 -13.99 9.74
C SER A 271 28.82 -12.96 10.80
N GLU A 272 28.42 -11.67 10.60
CA GLU A 272 28.87 -10.53 11.40
C GLU A 272 30.40 -10.40 11.48
N GLU A 273 31.12 -11.07 10.55
CA GLU A 273 32.56 -11.08 10.42
C GLU A 273 32.97 -11.00 8.94
N PHE A 274 34.17 -10.49 8.67
CA PHE A 274 34.72 -10.53 7.32
C PHE A 274 35.15 -11.95 6.96
N PRO A 275 34.61 -12.55 5.88
CA PRO A 275 34.85 -13.95 5.56
C PRO A 275 36.30 -14.18 5.12
N ALA A 276 36.99 -15.19 5.70
CA ALA A 276 38.34 -15.60 5.33
C ALA A 276 38.40 -16.16 3.89
N VAL A 277 37.32 -16.82 3.43
CA VAL A 277 37.15 -17.34 2.07
C VAL A 277 35.84 -16.85 1.49
N VAL A 278 35.87 -16.19 0.36
CA VAL A 278 34.70 -15.67 -0.34
C VAL A 278 34.39 -16.54 -1.54
N PRO A 279 33.25 -17.23 -1.60
CA PRO A 279 32.82 -18.01 -2.75
C PRO A 279 32.55 -17.10 -3.97
N TYR A 280 32.43 -17.69 -5.15
CA TYR A 280 32.08 -16.94 -6.36
C TYR A 280 30.66 -16.34 -6.28
N ARG A 281 29.75 -17.01 -5.58
CA ARG A 281 28.37 -16.63 -5.35
C ARG A 281 27.98 -17.00 -3.91
N ALA A 282 27.19 -16.17 -3.24
CA ALA A 282 26.51 -16.57 -2.03
C ALA A 282 25.26 -17.39 -2.41
N GLU A 283 24.93 -18.37 -1.59
CA GLU A 283 23.63 -19.04 -1.67
C GLU A 283 22.52 -18.01 -1.43
N GLU A 284 21.30 -18.31 -1.87
CA GLU A 284 20.13 -17.48 -1.60
C GLU A 284 19.91 -17.40 -0.08
N ILE A 285 19.84 -16.20 0.46
CA ILE A 285 19.72 -15.94 1.88
C ILE A 285 18.34 -15.34 2.15
N THR A 286 17.66 -15.90 3.13
CA THR A 286 16.40 -15.35 3.64
C THR A 286 16.63 -14.80 5.05
N ILE A 287 16.43 -13.50 5.23
CA ILE A 287 16.37 -12.86 6.55
C ILE A 287 14.92 -12.91 7.02
N PRO A 288 14.62 -13.59 8.15
CA PRO A 288 13.24 -13.67 8.66
C PRO A 288 12.69 -12.30 9.09
N ALA A 289 11.35 -12.18 9.09
CA ALA A 289 10.67 -10.93 9.43
C ALA A 289 10.89 -10.48 10.89
N ASP A 290 11.10 -11.39 11.81
CA ASP A 290 11.26 -11.13 13.24
C ASP A 290 12.60 -10.47 13.60
N VAL A 291 13.61 -10.61 12.74
CA VAL A 291 14.93 -9.97 12.94
C VAL A 291 15.11 -8.68 12.13
N THR A 292 14.13 -8.29 11.33
CA THR A 292 14.17 -7.04 10.57
C THR A 292 13.40 -5.93 11.30
N PRO A 293 13.90 -4.67 11.35
CA PRO A 293 13.20 -3.57 12.00
C PRO A 293 11.77 -3.37 11.47
N GLU A 294 11.59 -3.54 10.17
CA GLU A 294 10.32 -3.36 9.45
C GLU A 294 9.43 -4.62 9.46
N ARG A 295 9.89 -5.70 10.12
CA ARG A 295 9.19 -7.00 10.21
C ARG A 295 8.80 -7.59 8.86
N VAL A 296 9.65 -7.45 7.85
CA VAL A 296 9.44 -7.97 6.50
C VAL A 296 10.50 -8.99 6.15
N PRO A 297 10.14 -10.19 5.68
CA PRO A 297 11.11 -11.18 5.24
C PRO A 297 11.88 -10.65 4.02
N THR A 298 13.21 -10.81 4.05
CA THR A 298 14.09 -10.28 3.02
C THR A 298 14.87 -11.40 2.34
N HIS A 299 14.64 -11.61 1.04
CA HIS A 299 15.38 -12.59 0.23
C HIS A 299 16.50 -11.89 -0.54
N ILE A 300 17.74 -12.33 -0.33
CA ILE A 300 18.92 -11.76 -0.97
C ILE A 300 19.45 -12.75 -1.99
N VAL A 301 19.50 -12.35 -3.26
CA VAL A 301 20.03 -13.15 -4.36
C VAL A 301 21.32 -12.52 -4.88
N ASP A 302 22.43 -13.28 -4.88
CA ASP A 302 23.71 -12.87 -5.44
C ASP A 302 23.87 -13.35 -6.88
N TYR A 303 24.02 -12.46 -7.84
CA TYR A 303 24.30 -12.82 -9.23
C TYR A 303 25.79 -12.86 -9.52
N SER A 304 26.26 -13.93 -10.14
CA SER A 304 27.65 -14.10 -10.58
C SER A 304 27.71 -14.39 -12.08
N GLU A 305 28.28 -13.48 -12.87
CA GLU A 305 28.50 -13.70 -14.29
C GLU A 305 29.42 -14.92 -14.56
N ALA A 306 30.15 -15.43 -13.53
CA ALA A 306 31.02 -16.59 -13.68
C ALA A 306 30.25 -17.90 -13.67
N GLU A 307 29.11 -17.96 -12.98
CA GLU A 307 28.36 -19.18 -12.72
C GLU A 307 26.94 -19.16 -13.32
N GLN A 308 26.44 -17.99 -13.71
CA GLN A 308 25.06 -17.79 -14.17
C GLN A 308 25.03 -17.18 -15.56
N THR A 309 23.97 -17.53 -16.32
CA THR A 309 23.74 -17.02 -17.68
C THR A 309 23.06 -15.67 -17.66
N ASP A 310 23.09 -14.96 -18.79
CA ASP A 310 22.40 -13.68 -18.94
C ASP A 310 20.86 -13.85 -18.82
N GLU A 311 20.30 -15.00 -19.25
CA GLU A 311 18.89 -15.31 -19.10
C GLU A 311 18.48 -15.41 -17.62
N GLN A 312 19.32 -16.01 -16.78
CA GLN A 312 19.10 -16.06 -15.33
C GLN A 312 19.16 -14.65 -14.71
N LEU A 313 20.10 -13.82 -15.17
CA LEU A 313 20.16 -12.41 -14.77
C LEU A 313 18.85 -11.69 -15.08
N TYR A 314 18.33 -11.84 -16.29
CA TYR A 314 17.11 -11.18 -16.71
C TYR A 314 15.89 -11.65 -15.90
N GLN A 315 15.82 -12.93 -15.59
CA GLN A 315 14.78 -13.49 -14.71
C GLN A 315 14.85 -12.90 -13.30
N GLU A 316 16.06 -12.74 -12.75
CA GLU A 316 16.21 -12.14 -11.41
C GLU A 316 15.92 -10.64 -11.41
N ILE A 317 16.27 -9.91 -12.49
CA ILE A 317 15.87 -8.50 -12.64
C ILE A 317 14.35 -8.35 -12.63
N SER A 318 13.64 -9.18 -13.39
CA SER A 318 12.16 -9.09 -13.51
C SER A 318 11.42 -9.45 -12.21
N LYS A 319 12.04 -10.21 -11.32
CA LYS A 319 11.46 -10.63 -10.02
C LYS A 319 11.86 -9.71 -8.85
N ALA A 320 12.85 -8.84 -9.05
CA ALA A 320 13.41 -8.05 -7.96
C ALA A 320 12.45 -6.92 -7.55
N ASN A 321 12.23 -6.77 -6.24
CA ASN A 321 11.54 -5.60 -5.68
C ASN A 321 12.48 -4.40 -5.52
N VAL A 322 13.79 -4.64 -5.30
CA VAL A 322 14.85 -3.62 -5.25
C VAL A 322 16.14 -4.19 -5.81
N ILE A 323 16.93 -3.36 -6.47
CA ILE A 323 18.21 -3.77 -7.05
C ILE A 323 19.34 -2.96 -6.43
N CYS A 324 20.30 -3.66 -5.80
CA CYS A 324 21.50 -3.06 -5.27
C CYS A 324 22.65 -3.15 -6.29
N ILE A 325 23.09 -2.01 -6.83
CA ILE A 325 24.23 -1.93 -7.75
C ILE A 325 25.50 -1.64 -6.96
N VAL A 326 26.36 -2.64 -6.82
CA VAL A 326 27.58 -2.52 -6.04
C VAL A 326 28.74 -2.08 -6.93
N TYR A 327 29.43 -1.00 -6.56
CA TYR A 327 30.68 -0.54 -7.14
C TYR A 327 31.78 -0.50 -6.07
N SER A 328 33.06 -0.36 -6.48
CA SER A 328 34.20 -0.21 -5.56
C SER A 328 34.63 1.24 -5.54
N VAL A 329 34.64 1.87 -4.34
CA VAL A 329 34.93 3.31 -4.20
C VAL A 329 36.33 3.69 -4.67
N ASN A 330 37.28 2.74 -4.64
CA ASN A 330 38.66 2.94 -5.11
C ASN A 330 38.87 2.68 -6.62
N ASN A 331 37.76 2.33 -7.35
CA ASN A 331 37.86 2.00 -8.78
C ASN A 331 36.83 2.80 -9.59
N LYS A 332 37.27 3.87 -10.24
CA LYS A 332 36.50 4.78 -11.06
C LYS A 332 35.76 4.06 -12.18
N LYS A 333 36.42 3.08 -12.85
CA LYS A 333 35.76 2.27 -13.92
C LYS A 333 34.55 1.50 -13.43
N SER A 334 34.51 1.07 -12.16
CA SER A 334 33.31 0.41 -11.59
C SER A 334 32.17 1.37 -11.40
N ILE A 335 32.41 2.65 -11.15
CA ILE A 335 31.40 3.70 -11.06
C ILE A 335 30.87 4.02 -12.46
N GLU A 336 31.75 4.18 -13.45
CA GLU A 336 31.38 4.44 -14.84
C GLU A 336 30.47 3.33 -15.42
N LYS A 337 30.70 2.06 -15.07
CA LYS A 337 29.84 0.93 -15.47
C LYS A 337 28.42 1.01 -14.91
N VAL A 338 28.18 1.74 -13.85
CA VAL A 338 26.82 1.95 -13.32
C VAL A 338 25.93 2.61 -14.38
N THR A 339 26.44 3.66 -15.01
CA THR A 339 25.69 4.46 -16.00
C THR A 339 25.78 3.92 -17.42
N SER A 340 26.92 3.33 -17.80
CA SER A 340 27.14 2.86 -19.17
C SER A 340 26.57 1.46 -19.44
N HIS A 341 26.35 0.65 -18.41
CA HIS A 341 25.93 -0.74 -18.59
C HIS A 341 24.75 -1.13 -17.69
N TRP A 342 24.84 -0.91 -16.36
CA TRP A 342 23.88 -1.49 -15.43
C TRP A 342 22.49 -0.82 -15.47
N ILE A 343 22.43 0.50 -15.39
CA ILE A 343 21.16 1.24 -15.43
C ILE A 343 20.45 1.03 -16.78
N PRO A 344 21.11 1.17 -17.95
CA PRO A 344 20.48 0.86 -19.23
C PRO A 344 19.93 -0.56 -19.33
N LEU A 345 20.70 -1.57 -18.85
CA LEU A 345 20.26 -2.96 -18.86
C LEU A 345 19.01 -3.19 -18.00
N ILE A 346 18.95 -2.59 -16.79
CA ILE A 346 17.80 -2.70 -15.91
C ILE A 346 16.58 -2.05 -16.56
N ASN A 347 16.73 -0.83 -17.06
CA ASN A 347 15.64 -0.09 -17.69
C ASN A 347 15.11 -0.74 -18.98
N GLU A 348 15.92 -1.55 -19.65
CA GLU A 348 15.48 -2.36 -20.80
C GLU A 348 14.64 -3.56 -20.38
N ARG A 349 14.86 -4.10 -19.16
CA ARG A 349 14.30 -5.37 -18.69
C ARG A 349 13.21 -5.23 -17.63
N THR A 350 12.99 -4.04 -17.13
CA THR A 350 11.87 -3.72 -16.23
C THR A 350 10.76 -3.03 -16.99
N ASP A 351 9.52 -3.26 -16.60
CA ASP A 351 8.36 -2.60 -17.18
C ASP A 351 8.47 -1.08 -16.96
N LYS A 352 8.11 -0.32 -17.99
CA LYS A 352 8.19 1.14 -17.96
C LYS A 352 7.29 1.78 -16.90
N ASP A 353 6.23 1.10 -16.51
CA ASP A 353 5.25 1.57 -15.54
C ASP A 353 5.61 1.15 -14.11
N SER A 354 6.39 0.07 -13.93
CA SER A 354 6.85 -0.42 -12.63
C SER A 354 8.35 -0.19 -12.48
N ARG A 355 8.74 0.99 -12.03
CA ARG A 355 10.16 1.34 -11.77
C ARG A 355 10.65 0.68 -10.51
N VAL A 356 11.50 -0.33 -10.66
CA VAL A 356 12.19 -0.97 -9.53
C VAL A 356 13.18 0.00 -8.90
N PRO A 357 13.11 0.27 -7.59
CA PRO A 357 14.05 1.17 -6.91
C PRO A 357 15.48 0.62 -6.95
N LEU A 358 16.44 1.53 -7.17
CA LEU A 358 17.85 1.22 -7.23
C LEU A 358 18.58 1.78 -6.01
N ILE A 359 19.47 0.96 -5.41
CA ILE A 359 20.39 1.40 -4.36
C ILE A 359 21.81 1.31 -4.90
N LEU A 360 22.54 2.42 -4.89
CA LEU A 360 23.96 2.41 -5.18
C LEU A 360 24.76 2.04 -3.93
N VAL A 361 25.72 1.12 -4.08
CA VAL A 361 26.50 0.62 -2.96
C VAL A 361 27.98 0.79 -3.23
N GLY A 362 28.59 1.79 -2.62
CA GLY A 362 30.02 2.05 -2.67
C GLY A 362 30.75 1.17 -1.66
N ASN A 363 31.24 -0.01 -2.08
CA ASN A 363 31.96 -0.90 -1.19
C ASN A 363 33.46 -0.59 -1.15
N LYS A 364 34.15 -1.10 -0.12
CA LYS A 364 35.57 -0.89 0.17
C LYS A 364 35.92 0.54 0.58
N SER A 365 35.02 1.20 1.32
CA SER A 365 35.27 2.54 1.85
C SER A 365 36.47 2.61 2.83
N ASP A 366 36.99 1.45 3.26
CA ASP A 366 38.21 1.31 4.06
C ASP A 366 39.51 1.56 3.28
N LEU A 367 39.42 1.63 1.94
CA LEU A 367 40.60 1.82 1.06
C LEU A 367 40.77 3.26 0.56
N VAL A 368 39.88 4.17 0.95
CA VAL A 368 39.88 5.57 0.53
C VAL A 368 39.74 6.50 1.71
N GLU A 369 40.36 7.65 1.69
CA GLU A 369 40.21 8.68 2.74
C GLU A 369 39.05 9.61 2.47
N HIS A 370 38.69 9.79 1.19
CA HIS A 370 37.61 10.67 0.76
C HIS A 370 36.44 9.88 0.20
N SER A 371 35.23 10.37 0.46
CA SER A 371 33.98 9.79 -0.05
C SER A 371 33.88 9.90 -1.57
N SER A 372 33.33 8.88 -2.23
CA SER A 372 33.00 8.90 -3.67
C SER A 372 31.72 9.69 -3.99
N MET A 373 31.05 10.25 -2.98
CA MET A 373 29.75 10.93 -3.12
C MET A 373 29.77 12.08 -4.11
N GLU A 374 30.85 12.84 -4.20
CA GLU A 374 30.98 13.91 -5.21
C GLU A 374 30.86 13.41 -6.65
N THR A 375 31.34 12.18 -6.91
CA THR A 375 31.24 11.54 -8.23
C THR A 375 29.86 10.91 -8.45
N VAL A 376 29.21 10.45 -7.39
CA VAL A 376 27.93 9.71 -7.45
C VAL A 376 26.70 10.63 -7.43
N LEU A 377 26.77 11.77 -6.76
CA LEU A 377 25.66 12.74 -6.70
C LEU A 377 25.15 13.18 -8.09
N PRO A 378 25.98 13.49 -9.08
CA PRO A 378 25.52 13.79 -10.44
C PRO A 378 24.77 12.61 -11.09
N ILE A 379 25.18 11.37 -10.80
CA ILE A 379 24.52 10.16 -11.29
C ILE A 379 23.13 10.04 -10.66
N MET A 380 23.02 10.21 -9.35
CA MET A 380 21.72 10.16 -8.64
C MET A 380 20.77 11.26 -9.13
N ASN A 381 21.28 12.45 -9.38
CA ASN A 381 20.47 13.56 -9.92
C ASN A 381 19.98 13.30 -11.34
N LYS A 382 20.70 12.48 -12.13
CA LYS A 382 20.34 12.15 -13.51
C LYS A 382 19.35 10.99 -13.59
N TYR A 383 19.44 10.02 -12.70
CA TYR A 383 18.63 8.77 -12.71
C TYR A 383 17.75 8.72 -11.48
N THR A 384 16.48 9.09 -11.65
CA THR A 384 15.49 9.27 -10.56
C THR A 384 15.04 7.96 -9.92
N GLU A 385 15.34 6.82 -10.53
CA GLU A 385 15.12 5.48 -9.99
C GLU A 385 16.12 5.10 -8.90
N ILE A 386 17.20 5.90 -8.70
CA ILE A 386 18.17 5.69 -7.63
C ILE A 386 17.65 6.35 -6.36
N GLU A 387 17.18 5.54 -5.42
CA GLU A 387 16.61 6.02 -4.14
C GLU A 387 17.69 6.55 -3.20
N THR A 388 18.83 5.86 -3.13
CA THR A 388 19.94 6.28 -2.23
C THR A 388 21.26 5.67 -2.66
N CYS A 389 22.35 6.23 -2.07
CA CYS A 389 23.69 5.68 -2.17
C CYS A 389 24.26 5.43 -0.77
N VAL A 390 24.81 4.25 -0.53
CA VAL A 390 25.39 3.86 0.75
C VAL A 390 26.84 3.44 0.55
N GLU A 391 27.79 4.10 1.23
CA GLU A 391 29.20 3.69 1.25
C GLU A 391 29.43 2.70 2.39
N CYS A 392 29.85 1.49 2.01
CA CYS A 392 30.03 0.36 2.90
C CYS A 392 31.48 -0.13 2.91
N SER A 393 31.85 -0.87 3.95
CA SER A 393 33.04 -1.71 3.96
C SER A 393 32.68 -3.09 4.50
N ALA A 394 32.73 -4.10 3.64
CA ALA A 394 32.60 -5.49 4.08
C ALA A 394 33.69 -5.87 5.08
N LYS A 395 34.90 -5.32 4.93
CA LYS A 395 36.08 -5.64 5.78
C LYS A 395 35.91 -5.10 7.20
N ASN A 396 35.41 -3.88 7.34
CA ASN A 396 35.24 -3.21 8.64
C ASN A 396 33.81 -3.28 9.16
N LEU A 397 32.93 -4.02 8.51
CA LEU A 397 31.49 -4.15 8.80
C LEU A 397 30.73 -2.81 8.82
N LYS A 398 31.29 -1.79 8.11
CA LYS A 398 30.74 -0.45 8.12
C LYS A 398 29.52 -0.36 7.22
N ASN A 399 28.42 0.16 7.73
CA ASN A 399 27.15 0.46 7.03
C ASN A 399 26.53 -0.75 6.29
N ILE A 400 26.78 -1.98 6.75
CA ILE A 400 26.22 -3.19 6.11
C ILE A 400 24.74 -3.34 6.49
N SER A 401 24.42 -3.21 7.76
CA SER A 401 23.04 -3.27 8.25
C SER A 401 22.20 -2.13 7.67
N GLU A 402 22.77 -0.93 7.60
CA GLU A 402 22.13 0.25 7.03
C GLU A 402 21.85 0.07 5.53
N LEU A 403 22.72 -0.59 4.79
CA LEU A 403 22.47 -0.92 3.37
C LEU A 403 21.16 -1.71 3.21
N PHE A 404 20.99 -2.79 3.98
CA PHE A 404 19.81 -3.65 3.87
C PHE A 404 18.57 -2.97 4.44
N TYR A 405 18.70 -2.16 5.48
CA TYR A 405 17.63 -1.29 5.96
C TYR A 405 17.15 -0.33 4.87
N TYR A 406 18.06 0.37 4.18
CA TYR A 406 17.66 1.25 3.08
C TYR A 406 17.07 0.50 1.90
N ALA A 407 17.51 -0.73 1.63
CA ALA A 407 16.90 -1.56 0.61
C ALA A 407 15.45 -1.95 0.96
N GLN A 408 15.17 -2.33 2.21
CA GLN A 408 13.81 -2.56 2.70
C GLN A 408 12.96 -1.29 2.63
N LYS A 409 13.51 -0.17 3.09
CA LYS A 409 12.84 1.13 3.09
C LYS A 409 12.47 1.59 1.68
N ALA A 410 13.32 1.36 0.68
CA ALA A 410 13.04 1.71 -0.71
C ALA A 410 11.85 0.94 -1.30
N VAL A 411 11.62 -0.28 -0.84
CA VAL A 411 10.45 -1.08 -1.24
C VAL A 411 9.21 -0.68 -0.47
N LEU A 412 9.33 -0.59 0.87
CA LEU A 412 8.19 -0.29 1.73
C LEU A 412 7.69 1.15 1.62
N HIS A 413 8.59 2.07 1.29
CA HIS A 413 8.31 3.51 1.25
C HIS A 413 8.89 4.16 -0.01
N PRO A 414 8.45 3.76 -1.21
CA PRO A 414 9.02 4.27 -2.46
C PRO A 414 8.79 5.78 -2.62
N THR A 415 9.80 6.49 -3.11
CA THR A 415 9.72 7.94 -3.38
C THR A 415 8.98 8.23 -4.68
N GLY A 416 9.07 7.33 -5.66
CA GLY A 416 8.56 7.52 -7.01
C GLY A 416 7.07 7.90 -7.10
N PRO A 417 6.13 7.26 -6.37
CA PRO A 417 4.72 7.62 -6.37
C PRO A 417 4.44 8.99 -5.72
N LEU A 418 5.24 9.39 -4.73
CA LEU A 418 5.00 10.59 -3.94
C LEU A 418 5.48 11.87 -4.63
N TYR A 419 6.67 11.83 -5.26
CA TYR A 419 7.42 13.02 -5.64
C TYR A 419 8.07 12.91 -7.02
N CYS A 420 8.14 14.05 -7.72
CA CYS A 420 8.83 14.17 -8.99
C CYS A 420 10.12 14.98 -8.79
N PRO A 421 11.30 14.35 -8.76
CA PRO A 421 12.57 15.06 -8.55
C PRO A 421 12.90 16.07 -9.65
N GLU A 422 12.50 15.81 -10.89
CA GLU A 422 12.73 16.68 -12.04
C GLU A 422 12.02 18.04 -11.87
N LYS A 423 10.75 18.00 -11.43
CA LYS A 423 9.93 19.19 -11.22
C LYS A 423 10.07 19.77 -9.81
N LYS A 424 10.70 19.03 -8.89
CA LYS A 424 10.83 19.37 -7.47
C LYS A 424 9.47 19.58 -6.76
N GLU A 425 8.45 18.80 -7.15
CA GLU A 425 7.09 18.89 -6.62
C GLU A 425 6.49 17.51 -6.34
N MET A 426 5.49 17.44 -5.46
CA MET A 426 4.72 16.23 -5.23
C MET A 426 3.90 15.87 -6.47
N ARG A 427 3.71 14.57 -6.72
CA ARG A 427 2.83 14.10 -7.79
C ARG A 427 1.37 14.39 -7.47
N SER A 428 0.56 14.62 -8.49
CA SER A 428 -0.87 14.97 -8.34
C SER A 428 -1.66 13.92 -7.56
N ALA A 429 -1.34 12.63 -7.70
CA ALA A 429 -1.97 11.56 -6.91
C ALA A 429 -1.68 11.72 -5.42
N CYS A 430 -0.42 11.99 -5.04
CA CYS A 430 -0.03 12.24 -3.65
C CYS A 430 -0.71 13.49 -3.09
N VAL A 431 -0.78 14.58 -3.88
CA VAL A 431 -1.49 15.81 -3.47
C VAL A 431 -2.98 15.52 -3.23
N ARG A 432 -3.66 14.79 -4.12
CA ARG A 432 -5.07 14.41 -3.93
C ARG A 432 -5.28 13.56 -2.67
N ALA A 433 -4.43 12.55 -2.45
CA ALA A 433 -4.51 11.70 -1.27
C ALA A 433 -4.33 12.50 0.03
N LEU A 434 -3.31 13.36 0.10
CA LEU A 434 -3.05 14.21 1.25
C LEU A 434 -4.13 15.28 1.43
N THR A 435 -4.71 15.81 0.35
CA THR A 435 -5.84 16.75 0.41
C THR A 435 -7.07 16.09 1.04
N ARG A 436 -7.41 14.86 0.64
CA ARG A 436 -8.48 14.10 1.30
C ARG A 436 -8.18 13.88 2.78
N ILE A 437 -6.96 13.48 3.13
CA ILE A 437 -6.53 13.25 4.51
C ILE A 437 -6.68 14.53 5.34
N PHE A 438 -6.27 15.67 4.79
CA PHE A 438 -6.45 16.97 5.42
C PHE A 438 -7.93 17.25 5.69
N LYS A 439 -8.81 17.13 4.68
CA LYS A 439 -10.26 17.36 4.80
C LYS A 439 -10.95 16.43 5.79
N VAL A 440 -10.52 15.15 5.85
CA VAL A 440 -11.03 14.20 6.86
C VAL A 440 -10.58 14.62 8.27
N SER A 441 -9.38 15.15 8.42
CA SER A 441 -8.80 15.53 9.71
C SER A 441 -9.24 16.91 10.21
N ASP A 442 -9.68 17.81 9.33
CA ASP A 442 -10.31 19.09 9.63
C ASP A 442 -11.75 18.81 10.12
N LEU A 443 -11.95 18.75 11.42
CA LEU A 443 -13.20 18.28 12.03
C LEU A 443 -14.32 19.32 12.01
N ASP A 444 -13.97 20.61 12.00
CA ASP A 444 -14.92 21.73 12.02
C ASP A 444 -15.09 22.41 10.64
N ASN A 445 -14.38 21.90 9.60
CA ASN A 445 -14.42 22.38 8.21
C ASN A 445 -14.14 23.89 8.05
N ASN A 446 -13.21 24.40 8.87
CA ASN A 446 -12.80 25.80 8.80
C ASN A 446 -11.60 26.03 7.85
N GLY A 447 -11.03 24.96 7.25
CA GLY A 447 -9.92 25.00 6.30
C GLY A 447 -8.54 25.06 6.93
N VAL A 448 -8.43 24.92 8.26
CA VAL A 448 -7.17 24.85 8.99
C VAL A 448 -7.20 23.71 10.01
N LEU A 449 -6.06 23.06 10.23
CA LEU A 449 -5.93 22.11 11.34
C LEU A 449 -5.44 22.85 12.58
N ASN A 450 -6.30 22.98 13.57
CA ASN A 450 -5.99 23.56 14.87
C ASN A 450 -5.17 22.60 15.75
N ASP A 451 -4.74 23.04 16.93
CA ASP A 451 -3.90 22.25 17.84
C ASP A 451 -4.54 20.94 18.30
N TYR A 452 -5.85 20.93 18.48
CA TYR A 452 -6.60 19.71 18.85
C TYR A 452 -6.60 18.71 17.69
N GLU A 453 -6.89 19.16 16.47
CA GLU A 453 -6.95 18.35 15.26
C GLU A 453 -5.57 17.82 14.86
N LEU A 454 -4.52 18.65 14.97
CA LEU A 454 -3.14 18.23 14.75
C LEU A 454 -2.69 17.19 15.78
N THR A 455 -3.08 17.34 17.05
CA THR A 455 -2.77 16.36 18.10
C THR A 455 -3.54 15.05 17.86
N PHE A 456 -4.81 15.15 17.46
CA PHE A 456 -5.63 13.98 17.07
C PHE A 456 -5.03 13.26 15.87
N PHE A 457 -4.69 13.99 14.81
CA PHE A 457 -4.04 13.47 13.62
C PHE A 457 -2.73 12.75 13.96
N GLN A 458 -1.86 13.37 14.76
CA GLN A 458 -0.58 12.79 15.17
C GLN A 458 -0.78 11.49 15.95
N ARG A 459 -1.69 11.50 16.94
CA ARG A 459 -2.02 10.30 17.71
C ARG A 459 -2.54 9.18 16.82
N THR A 460 -3.40 9.51 15.88
CA THR A 460 -4.02 8.55 14.97
C THR A 460 -3.00 7.91 14.03
N CYS A 461 -2.05 8.70 13.49
CA CYS A 461 -1.06 8.21 12.53
C CYS A 461 0.12 7.49 13.19
N PHE A 462 0.58 7.98 14.35
CA PHE A 462 1.85 7.57 14.95
C PHE A 462 1.73 7.00 16.36
N ASN A 463 0.52 6.84 16.89
CA ASN A 463 0.21 6.37 18.25
C ASN A 463 0.90 7.17 19.40
N THR A 464 1.43 8.34 19.09
CA THR A 464 2.12 9.21 20.05
C THR A 464 1.53 10.62 19.98
N PRO A 465 1.19 11.25 21.13
CA PRO A 465 0.75 12.63 21.12
C PRO A 465 1.93 13.56 20.80
N LEU A 466 1.66 14.62 20.09
CA LEU A 466 2.65 15.67 19.84
C LEU A 466 2.82 16.55 21.09
N ALA A 467 4.07 16.79 21.50
CA ALA A 467 4.35 17.73 22.59
C ALA A 467 3.99 19.17 22.15
N PRO A 468 3.45 20.02 23.03
CA PRO A 468 3.07 21.39 22.67
C PRO A 468 4.21 22.19 22.02
N GLN A 469 5.44 22.02 22.49
CA GLN A 469 6.61 22.69 21.91
C GLN A 469 6.88 22.22 20.48
N ALA A 470 6.78 20.91 20.21
CA ALA A 470 6.97 20.35 18.87
C ALA A 470 5.88 20.83 17.89
N LEU A 471 4.66 21.06 18.37
CA LEU A 471 3.57 21.64 17.59
C LEU A 471 3.90 23.06 17.15
N GLU A 472 4.38 23.89 18.09
CA GLU A 472 4.84 25.26 17.81
C GLU A 472 6.02 25.26 16.83
N ASP A 473 6.98 24.34 17.00
CA ASP A 473 8.13 24.23 16.11
C ASP A 473 7.71 23.90 14.67
N VAL A 474 6.75 23.00 14.49
CA VAL A 474 6.17 22.68 13.17
C VAL A 474 5.53 23.91 12.54
N LYS A 475 4.67 24.63 13.26
CA LYS A 475 4.02 25.87 12.78
C LYS A 475 5.06 26.93 12.43
N ASN A 476 6.08 27.10 13.26
CA ASN A 476 7.18 28.04 13.03
C ASN A 476 7.99 27.69 11.77
N VAL A 477 8.28 26.41 11.53
CA VAL A 477 8.96 25.98 10.31
C VAL A 477 8.10 26.27 9.07
N VAL A 478 6.81 26.02 9.13
CA VAL A 478 5.90 26.28 8.01
C VAL A 478 5.78 27.78 7.77
N SER A 479 5.52 28.59 8.80
CA SER A 479 5.32 30.05 8.66
C SER A 479 6.58 30.77 8.16
N LYS A 480 7.77 30.31 8.52
CA LYS A 480 9.05 30.88 8.02
C LYS A 480 9.26 30.62 6.52
N ASN A 481 8.71 29.59 5.97
CA ASN A 481 8.94 29.20 4.59
C ASN A 481 7.73 29.47 3.66
N LEU A 482 6.53 29.59 4.22
CA LEU A 482 5.29 29.76 3.47
C LEU A 482 4.34 30.73 4.20
N THR A 483 4.10 31.90 3.64
CA THR A 483 3.26 32.95 4.26
C THR A 483 1.82 32.52 4.52
N ASP A 484 1.25 31.71 3.59
CA ASP A 484 -0.13 31.19 3.68
C ASP A 484 -0.21 29.81 4.34
N GLY A 485 0.87 29.33 4.94
CA GLY A 485 0.96 27.98 5.47
C GLY A 485 0.31 27.81 6.85
N VAL A 486 0.20 28.90 7.61
CA VAL A 486 -0.43 28.95 8.93
C VAL A 486 -1.42 30.11 8.96
N HIS A 487 -2.65 29.84 9.40
CA HIS A 487 -3.72 30.83 9.56
C HIS A 487 -4.45 30.55 10.88
N ASP A 488 -4.85 31.57 11.62
CA ASP A 488 -5.54 31.49 12.92
C ASP A 488 -4.93 30.48 13.89
N ASN A 489 -3.59 30.46 13.94
CA ASN A 489 -2.79 29.48 14.71
C ASN A 489 -2.99 28.01 14.30
N GLY A 490 -3.60 27.74 13.16
CA GLY A 490 -3.80 26.40 12.59
C GLY A 490 -3.01 26.22 11.29
N LEU A 491 -2.76 24.97 10.92
CA LEU A 491 -2.05 24.61 9.70
C LEU A 491 -3.03 24.56 8.51
N THR A 492 -2.82 25.37 7.49
CA THR A 492 -3.64 25.35 6.27
C THR A 492 -3.33 24.13 5.41
N LEU A 493 -4.20 23.81 4.42
CA LEU A 493 -3.91 22.76 3.43
C LEU A 493 -2.56 22.99 2.72
N LYS A 494 -2.23 24.22 2.36
CA LYS A 494 -0.94 24.55 1.75
C LYS A 494 0.22 24.27 2.70
N GLY A 495 0.08 24.62 3.97
CA GLY A 495 1.06 24.33 5.01
C GLY A 495 1.23 22.84 5.26
N PHE A 496 0.14 22.08 5.28
CA PHE A 496 0.15 20.63 5.42
C PHE A 496 0.87 19.93 4.24
N LEU A 497 0.55 20.31 3.02
CA LEU A 497 1.23 19.79 1.82
C LEU A 497 2.71 20.18 1.78
N PHE A 498 3.04 21.42 2.18
CA PHE A 498 4.43 21.87 2.29
C PHE A 498 5.22 21.03 3.31
N LEU A 499 4.63 20.73 4.46
CA LEU A 499 5.27 19.90 5.48
C LEU A 499 5.60 18.50 4.97
N HIS A 500 4.67 17.85 4.25
CA HIS A 500 4.90 16.55 3.63
C HIS A 500 5.95 16.62 2.51
N THR A 501 5.95 17.69 1.70
CA THR A 501 7.02 17.97 0.71
C THR A 501 8.38 18.05 1.39
N LEU A 502 8.47 18.73 2.52
CA LEU A 502 9.71 18.87 3.28
C LEU A 502 10.18 17.52 3.86
N PHE A 503 9.27 16.68 4.34
CA PHE A 503 9.62 15.32 4.80
C PHE A 503 10.21 14.49 3.65
N ILE A 504 9.58 14.50 2.49
CA ILE A 504 10.05 13.76 1.32
C ILE A 504 11.43 14.26 0.87
N GLN A 505 11.60 15.59 0.72
CA GLN A 505 12.88 16.19 0.30
C GLN A 505 14.02 15.93 1.29
N ARG A 506 13.73 15.75 2.57
CA ARG A 506 14.70 15.40 3.62
C ARG A 506 14.91 13.88 3.76
N GLY A 507 14.42 13.06 2.83
CA GLY A 507 14.54 11.60 2.87
C GLY A 507 13.69 10.92 3.95
N ARG A 508 12.71 11.63 4.55
CA ARG A 508 11.77 11.08 5.55
C ARG A 508 10.42 10.71 4.91
N HIS A 509 10.45 10.08 3.75
CA HIS A 509 9.23 9.69 3.04
C HIS A 509 8.43 8.61 3.76
N GLU A 510 9.03 7.82 4.65
CA GLU A 510 8.32 6.90 5.54
C GLU A 510 7.25 7.61 6.38
N THR A 511 7.48 8.84 6.82
CA THR A 511 6.49 9.62 7.57
C THR A 511 5.23 9.87 6.73
N THR A 512 5.41 10.24 5.46
CA THR A 512 4.29 10.44 4.54
C THR A 512 3.57 9.13 4.22
N TRP A 513 4.30 8.03 4.00
CA TRP A 513 3.71 6.72 3.79
C TRP A 513 2.95 6.18 5.00
N THR A 514 3.46 6.40 6.21
CA THR A 514 2.73 6.03 7.44
C THR A 514 1.38 6.72 7.50
N VAL A 515 1.32 8.01 7.16
CA VAL A 515 0.05 8.76 7.08
C VAL A 515 -0.86 8.18 5.99
N LEU A 516 -0.35 8.01 4.77
CA LEU A 516 -1.13 7.48 3.64
C LEU A 516 -1.71 6.10 3.94
N ARG A 517 -0.89 5.16 4.42
CA ARG A 517 -1.34 3.80 4.75
C ARG A 517 -2.32 3.77 5.91
N ARG A 518 -2.15 4.63 6.92
CA ARG A 518 -3.12 4.75 8.01
C ARG A 518 -4.50 5.15 7.52
N PHE A 519 -4.58 5.96 6.46
CA PHE A 519 -5.82 6.37 5.81
C PHE A 519 -6.27 5.45 4.68
N GLY A 520 -5.66 4.27 4.54
CA GLY A 520 -6.09 3.19 3.67
C GLY A 520 -5.52 3.22 2.26
N TYR A 521 -4.50 4.04 1.96
CA TYR A 521 -3.86 4.11 0.65
C TYR A 521 -2.83 2.99 0.45
N ASP A 522 -2.80 2.42 -0.75
CA ASP A 522 -1.82 1.46 -1.24
C ASP A 522 -0.60 2.15 -1.88
N ASP A 523 0.28 1.35 -2.51
CA ASP A 523 1.51 1.85 -3.12
C ASP A 523 1.26 2.63 -4.43
N ASP A 524 0.09 2.48 -5.06
CA ASP A 524 -0.35 3.24 -6.23
C ASP A 524 -1.10 4.54 -5.86
N LEU A 525 -1.23 4.82 -4.56
CA LEU A 525 -1.97 5.94 -3.98
C LEU A 525 -3.48 5.90 -4.28
N GLU A 526 -4.00 4.71 -4.43
CA GLU A 526 -5.45 4.44 -4.44
C GLU A 526 -5.87 3.85 -3.09
N LEU A 527 -7.16 3.95 -2.74
CA LEU A 527 -7.64 3.32 -1.50
C LEU A 527 -7.73 1.81 -1.67
N HIS A 528 -7.05 1.08 -0.78
CA HIS A 528 -6.98 -0.39 -0.83
C HIS A 528 -8.38 -1.01 -0.77
N GLN A 529 -8.59 -2.08 -1.56
CA GLN A 529 -9.90 -2.75 -1.63
C GLN A 529 -10.36 -3.28 -0.27
N ASP A 530 -9.48 -3.84 0.54
CA ASP A 530 -9.83 -4.33 1.88
C ASP A 530 -10.17 -3.18 2.85
N TYR A 531 -9.66 -1.97 2.60
CA TYR A 531 -10.05 -0.78 3.35
C TYR A 531 -11.45 -0.33 2.97
N LEU A 532 -11.79 -0.29 1.67
CA LEU A 532 -13.12 0.13 1.21
C LEU A 532 -14.19 -0.93 1.46
N PHE A 533 -13.85 -2.21 1.29
CA PHE A 533 -14.78 -3.34 1.36
C PHE A 533 -14.34 -4.38 2.41
N PRO A 534 -14.30 -4.01 3.69
CA PRO A 534 -13.95 -4.94 4.74
C PRO A 534 -14.92 -6.13 4.78
N PRO A 535 -14.46 -7.35 5.11
CA PRO A 535 -15.28 -8.54 5.05
C PRO A 535 -16.47 -8.45 6.04
N LEU A 536 -17.68 -8.57 5.51
CA LEU A 536 -18.93 -8.60 6.30
C LEU A 536 -19.76 -9.81 5.92
N LYS A 537 -20.00 -10.71 6.88
CA LYS A 537 -20.82 -11.90 6.68
C LYS A 537 -22.29 -11.59 6.98
N ILE A 538 -23.13 -11.71 5.97
CA ILE A 538 -24.60 -11.51 6.10
C ILE A 538 -25.29 -12.86 5.88
N PRO A 539 -25.88 -13.47 6.91
CA PRO A 539 -26.66 -14.70 6.75
C PRO A 539 -27.92 -14.48 5.90
N PRO A 540 -28.43 -15.52 5.26
CA PRO A 540 -29.72 -15.43 4.54
C PRO A 540 -30.87 -15.00 5.49
N ASP A 541 -31.85 -14.29 4.94
CA ASP A 541 -33.01 -13.72 5.68
C ASP A 541 -32.64 -12.64 6.74
N CYS A 542 -31.36 -12.18 6.81
CA CYS A 542 -30.92 -11.04 7.60
C CYS A 542 -30.87 -9.77 6.73
N THR A 543 -30.99 -8.60 7.37
CA THR A 543 -30.82 -7.30 6.72
C THR A 543 -29.71 -6.50 7.43
N THR A 544 -29.22 -5.47 6.78
CA THR A 544 -28.17 -4.59 7.29
C THR A 544 -28.74 -3.24 7.67
N GLU A 545 -28.35 -2.73 8.82
CA GLU A 545 -28.75 -1.43 9.35
C GLU A 545 -27.56 -0.70 9.93
N LEU A 546 -27.55 0.62 9.90
CA LEU A 546 -26.58 1.45 10.62
C LEU A 546 -26.75 1.28 12.13
N ASN A 547 -25.64 1.20 12.85
CA ASN A 547 -25.66 1.21 14.31
C ASN A 547 -25.62 2.65 14.89
N HIS A 548 -25.67 2.76 16.21
CA HIS A 548 -25.68 4.05 16.87
C HIS A 548 -24.42 4.89 16.59
N ASN A 549 -23.24 4.26 16.59
CA ASN A 549 -21.97 4.95 16.34
C ASN A 549 -21.91 5.51 14.91
N ALA A 550 -22.42 4.76 13.94
CA ALA A 550 -22.55 5.23 12.56
C ALA A 550 -23.49 6.44 12.44
N TYR A 551 -24.63 6.41 13.12
CA TYR A 551 -25.53 7.58 13.15
C TYR A 551 -24.87 8.80 13.78
N MET A 552 -24.13 8.65 14.88
CA MET A 552 -23.41 9.75 15.53
C MET A 552 -22.32 10.32 14.63
N PHE A 553 -21.59 9.44 13.94
CA PHE A 553 -20.59 9.86 12.94
C PHE A 553 -21.24 10.62 11.78
N LEU A 554 -22.29 10.07 11.19
CA LEU A 554 -23.01 10.72 10.08
C LEU A 554 -23.63 12.06 10.50
N GLN A 555 -24.08 12.17 11.74
CA GLN A 555 -24.52 13.45 12.31
C GLN A 555 -23.36 14.44 12.36
N SER A 556 -22.19 14.03 12.87
CA SER A 556 -21.03 14.94 12.92
C SER A 556 -20.58 15.38 11.52
N VAL A 557 -20.66 14.49 10.52
CA VAL A 557 -20.37 14.84 9.12
C VAL A 557 -21.41 15.82 8.57
N PHE A 558 -22.70 15.66 8.89
CA PHE A 558 -23.74 16.60 8.50
C PHE A 558 -23.49 17.98 9.14
N ASP A 559 -23.33 18.02 10.47
CA ASP A 559 -23.12 19.25 11.24
C ASP A 559 -21.86 20.03 10.80
N LYS A 560 -20.85 19.31 10.32
CA LYS A 560 -19.61 19.86 9.75
C LYS A 560 -19.86 20.62 8.44
N HIS A 561 -20.78 20.16 7.60
CA HIS A 561 -21.02 20.73 6.26
C HIS A 561 -22.25 21.63 6.18
N ASP A 562 -23.19 21.56 7.13
CA ASP A 562 -24.32 22.50 7.29
C ASP A 562 -23.78 23.84 7.88
N LYS A 563 -23.25 24.69 6.99
CA LYS A 563 -22.53 25.91 7.38
C LYS A 563 -23.48 27.02 7.83
N ASP A 564 -24.65 27.12 7.22
CA ASP A 564 -25.66 28.11 7.57
C ASP A 564 -26.61 27.67 8.69
N ARG A 565 -26.54 26.38 9.10
CA ARG A 565 -27.29 25.75 10.18
C ARG A 565 -28.81 25.80 9.98
N ASP A 566 -29.24 25.66 8.75
CA ASP A 566 -30.64 25.56 8.39
C ASP A 566 -31.21 24.14 8.54
N CYS A 567 -30.37 23.17 8.92
CA CYS A 567 -30.70 21.73 9.06
C CYS A 567 -30.99 21.07 7.70
N ALA A 568 -30.48 21.59 6.61
CA ALA A 568 -30.50 20.98 5.29
C ALA A 568 -29.16 21.20 4.58
N LEU A 569 -28.81 20.36 3.65
CA LEU A 569 -27.61 20.52 2.82
C LEU A 569 -28.02 21.14 1.48
N SER A 570 -27.55 22.34 1.21
CA SER A 570 -27.61 22.98 -0.08
C SER A 570 -26.79 22.19 -1.13
N PRO A 571 -27.00 22.39 -2.43
CA PRO A 571 -26.18 21.73 -3.46
C PRO A 571 -24.67 22.01 -3.30
N GLU A 572 -24.28 23.20 -2.84
CA GLU A 572 -22.89 23.60 -2.63
C GLU A 572 -22.28 22.88 -1.42
N GLU A 573 -22.98 22.79 -0.30
CA GLU A 573 -22.57 22.05 0.90
C GLU A 573 -22.51 20.55 0.64
N LEU A 574 -23.43 20.01 -0.15
CA LEU A 574 -23.42 18.63 -0.56
C LEU A 574 -22.21 18.31 -1.48
N MET A 575 -21.85 19.22 -2.36
CA MET A 575 -20.63 19.10 -3.17
C MET A 575 -19.37 19.16 -2.30
N ASP A 576 -19.31 20.05 -1.30
CA ASP A 576 -18.20 20.14 -0.34
C ASP A 576 -18.05 18.84 0.46
N LEU A 577 -19.18 18.25 0.89
CA LEU A 577 -19.19 16.95 1.57
C LEU A 577 -18.63 15.83 0.67
N PHE A 578 -18.95 15.86 -0.62
CA PHE A 578 -18.53 14.83 -1.59
C PHE A 578 -17.16 15.09 -2.24
N ASP A 579 -16.49 16.18 -1.91
CA ASP A 579 -15.17 16.48 -2.47
C ASP A 579 -14.05 15.51 -2.03
N VAL A 580 -14.30 14.70 -1.01
CA VAL A 580 -13.43 13.59 -0.59
C VAL A 580 -13.61 12.30 -1.42
N PHE A 581 -14.62 12.26 -2.31
CA PHE A 581 -14.92 11.13 -3.19
C PHE A 581 -14.32 11.33 -4.58
N PRO A 582 -13.95 10.26 -5.29
CA PRO A 582 -13.51 10.36 -6.69
C PRO A 582 -14.65 10.64 -7.67
N TYR A 583 -15.91 10.49 -7.24
CA TYR A 583 -17.13 10.71 -8.01
C TYR A 583 -18.25 11.21 -7.10
N VAL A 584 -19.32 11.75 -7.67
CA VAL A 584 -20.49 12.16 -6.90
C VAL A 584 -21.33 10.93 -6.52
N PRO A 585 -21.45 10.58 -5.21
CA PRO A 585 -22.09 9.33 -4.78
C PRO A 585 -23.60 9.28 -5.01
N TRP A 586 -24.28 10.42 -4.96
CA TRP A 586 -25.73 10.54 -5.04
C TRP A 586 -26.17 11.12 -6.36
N GLY A 587 -27.11 10.41 -7.01
CA GLY A 587 -27.70 10.85 -8.27
C GLY A 587 -28.80 11.92 -8.07
N LEU A 588 -29.33 12.39 -9.18
CA LEU A 588 -30.37 13.41 -9.22
C LEU A 588 -31.73 12.93 -8.66
N ASP A 589 -31.92 11.63 -8.55
CA ASP A 589 -33.11 10.97 -8.01
C ASP A 589 -33.19 11.00 -6.48
N VAL A 590 -32.09 11.26 -5.77
CA VAL A 590 -32.03 11.28 -4.32
C VAL A 590 -33.02 12.30 -3.72
N ASN A 591 -33.10 13.49 -4.33
CA ASN A 591 -34.04 14.51 -3.89
C ASN A 591 -35.49 14.04 -3.99
N SER A 592 -35.81 13.07 -4.85
CA SER A 592 -37.16 12.45 -4.95
C SER A 592 -37.35 11.19 -4.10
N THR A 593 -36.25 10.74 -3.48
CA THR A 593 -36.20 9.53 -2.64
C THR A 593 -36.36 9.84 -1.16
N VAL A 594 -35.91 11.02 -0.71
CA VAL A 594 -35.88 11.41 0.71
C VAL A 594 -36.56 12.77 0.95
N CYS A 595 -36.71 13.12 2.22
CA CYS A 595 -37.33 14.40 2.62
C CYS A 595 -36.38 15.58 2.29
N THR A 596 -36.92 16.61 1.67
CA THR A 596 -36.26 17.88 1.35
C THR A 596 -37.01 19.06 1.98
N ASN A 597 -36.34 20.21 2.13
CA ASN A 597 -37.03 21.46 2.50
C ASN A 597 -37.75 22.07 1.29
N ASP A 598 -38.36 23.25 1.47
CA ASP A 598 -39.13 23.95 0.43
C ASP A 598 -38.25 24.38 -0.79
N GLN A 599 -36.95 24.51 -0.60
CA GLN A 599 -35.97 24.81 -1.64
C GLN A 599 -35.51 23.58 -2.43
N GLY A 600 -35.91 22.38 -1.97
CA GLY A 600 -35.50 21.12 -2.56
C GLY A 600 -34.16 20.58 -2.00
N TRP A 601 -33.61 21.18 -0.95
CA TRP A 601 -32.37 20.76 -0.28
C TRP A 601 -32.66 19.59 0.66
N ILE A 602 -31.64 18.71 0.82
CA ILE A 602 -31.78 17.48 1.60
C ILE A 602 -31.71 17.82 3.09
N THR A 603 -32.84 17.62 3.79
CA THR A 603 -32.87 17.86 5.23
C THR A 603 -32.05 16.83 5.99
N TYR A 604 -31.67 17.14 7.25
CA TYR A 604 -30.97 16.17 8.13
C TYR A 604 -31.67 14.80 8.18
N GLN A 605 -32.99 14.79 8.30
CA GLN A 605 -33.77 13.55 8.26
C GLN A 605 -33.70 12.85 6.89
N GLY A 606 -33.67 13.62 5.80
CA GLY A 606 -33.49 13.10 4.44
C GLY A 606 -32.11 12.51 4.25
N TYR A 607 -31.07 13.18 4.75
CA TYR A 607 -29.69 12.73 4.73
C TYR A 607 -29.54 11.36 5.44
N LEU A 608 -29.99 11.22 6.67
CA LEU A 608 -29.94 9.94 7.41
C LEU A 608 -30.80 8.85 6.75
N SER A 609 -31.94 9.23 6.12
CA SER A 609 -32.77 8.29 5.38
C SER A 609 -32.04 7.74 4.15
N GLN A 610 -31.30 8.57 3.43
CA GLN A 610 -30.51 8.14 2.26
C GLN A 610 -29.39 7.16 2.66
N TRP A 611 -28.69 7.45 3.73
CA TRP A 611 -27.66 6.53 4.28
C TRP A 611 -28.28 5.20 4.71
N THR A 612 -29.44 5.25 5.37
CA THR A 612 -30.17 4.05 5.77
C THR A 612 -30.64 3.24 4.57
N LEU A 613 -31.10 3.90 3.50
CA LEU A 613 -31.48 3.25 2.24
C LEU A 613 -30.29 2.53 1.60
N THR A 614 -29.15 3.24 1.47
CA THR A 614 -27.92 2.68 0.89
C THR A 614 -27.48 1.45 1.69
N THR A 615 -27.46 1.55 3.02
CA THR A 615 -27.07 0.42 3.89
C THR A 615 -27.99 -0.79 3.74
N TYR A 616 -29.29 -0.55 3.54
CA TYR A 616 -30.29 -1.62 3.43
C TYR A 616 -30.28 -2.29 2.05
N LEU A 617 -30.07 -1.55 0.97
CA LEU A 617 -30.10 -2.05 -0.41
C LEU A 617 -28.73 -2.57 -0.88
N ASP A 618 -27.66 -1.86 -0.55
CA ASP A 618 -26.29 -2.11 -0.99
C ASP A 618 -25.31 -1.75 0.12
N VAL A 619 -25.06 -2.70 1.00
CA VAL A 619 -24.16 -2.49 2.14
C VAL A 619 -22.71 -2.27 1.70
N GLN A 620 -22.28 -2.88 0.59
CA GLN A 620 -20.91 -2.70 0.08
C GLN A 620 -20.66 -1.24 -0.30
N ARG A 621 -21.62 -0.64 -0.99
CA ARG A 621 -21.56 0.80 -1.31
C ARG A 621 -21.60 1.69 -0.06
N CYS A 622 -22.33 1.27 0.97
CA CYS A 622 -22.32 2.00 2.25
C CYS A 622 -20.93 1.94 2.91
N LEU A 623 -20.26 0.76 2.91
CA LEU A 623 -18.92 0.59 3.46
C LEU A 623 -17.91 1.43 2.68
N GLU A 624 -17.98 1.43 1.36
CA GLU A 624 -17.16 2.26 0.49
C GLU A 624 -17.29 3.75 0.85
N TYR A 625 -18.52 4.25 0.95
CA TYR A 625 -18.80 5.64 1.30
C TYR A 625 -18.27 6.01 2.69
N LEU A 626 -18.47 5.15 3.68
CA LEU A 626 -17.91 5.34 5.02
C LEU A 626 -16.37 5.34 5.01
N GLY A 627 -15.76 4.53 4.13
CA GLY A 627 -14.33 4.52 3.89
C GLY A 627 -13.82 5.85 3.37
N TYR A 628 -14.45 6.41 2.34
CA TYR A 628 -14.09 7.74 1.81
C TYR A 628 -14.22 8.85 2.85
N LEU A 629 -15.23 8.82 3.69
CA LEU A 629 -15.44 9.78 4.78
C LEU A 629 -14.50 9.57 5.98
N GLY A 630 -13.74 8.47 6.02
CA GLY A 630 -12.79 8.19 7.09
C GLY A 630 -13.43 7.71 8.40
N TYR A 631 -14.55 6.99 8.34
CA TYR A 631 -15.27 6.50 9.53
C TYR A 631 -14.38 5.74 10.50
N SER A 632 -13.58 4.78 10.04
CA SER A 632 -12.70 3.97 10.90
C SER A 632 -11.68 4.82 11.65
N ILE A 633 -11.25 5.92 11.05
CA ILE A 633 -10.26 6.85 11.62
C ILE A 633 -10.92 7.76 12.66
N ILE A 634 -11.96 8.49 12.26
CA ILE A 634 -12.60 9.51 13.11
C ILE A 634 -13.37 8.87 14.28
N ALA A 635 -14.05 7.74 14.04
CA ALA A 635 -14.78 7.03 15.08
C ALA A 635 -13.89 6.07 15.90
N GLU A 636 -12.58 6.03 15.66
CA GLU A 636 -11.61 5.16 16.33
C GLU A 636 -12.04 3.67 16.30
N GLN A 637 -12.49 3.18 15.14
CA GLN A 637 -12.96 1.81 14.94
C GLN A 637 -11.97 0.99 14.10
N GLU A 638 -12.02 -0.34 14.23
CA GLU A 638 -11.14 -1.23 13.46
C GLU A 638 -11.39 -1.15 11.96
N SER A 639 -12.67 -1.06 11.55
CA SER A 639 -13.06 -0.94 10.14
C SER A 639 -14.45 -0.35 9.98
N GLN A 640 -14.84 -0.02 8.74
CA GLN A 640 -16.20 0.44 8.41
C GLN A 640 -17.29 -0.62 8.68
N ALA A 641 -16.91 -1.91 8.68
CA ALA A 641 -17.85 -2.98 9.01
C ALA A 641 -18.43 -2.83 10.44
N SER A 642 -17.68 -2.19 11.35
CA SER A 642 -18.17 -1.89 12.71
C SER A 642 -19.32 -0.89 12.74
N ALA A 643 -19.59 -0.15 11.65
CA ALA A 643 -20.75 0.74 11.50
C ALA A 643 -22.07 -0.02 11.27
N ILE A 644 -21.99 -1.29 10.85
CA ILE A 644 -23.12 -2.06 10.36
C ILE A 644 -23.58 -3.06 11.42
N THR A 645 -24.87 -3.08 11.66
CA THR A 645 -25.57 -4.12 12.43
C THR A 645 -26.24 -5.08 11.47
N VAL A 646 -25.80 -6.34 11.47
CA VAL A 646 -26.52 -7.42 10.80
C VAL A 646 -27.68 -7.85 11.69
N THR A 647 -28.90 -7.72 11.17
CA THR A 647 -30.12 -7.97 11.95
C THR A 647 -30.33 -9.47 12.16
N ARG A 648 -31.16 -9.78 13.14
CA ARG A 648 -31.56 -11.16 13.37
C ARG A 648 -32.49 -11.64 12.24
N ASP A 649 -32.40 -12.94 11.91
CA ASP A 649 -33.22 -13.61 10.92
C ASP A 649 -34.71 -13.30 11.12
N LYS A 650 -35.38 -12.92 10.03
CA LYS A 650 -36.80 -12.58 9.96
C LYS A 650 -37.72 -13.68 10.51
N LYS A 651 -37.38 -14.94 10.27
CA LYS A 651 -38.17 -16.09 10.75
C LYS A 651 -38.16 -16.18 12.28
N LEU A 652 -36.98 -15.88 12.89
CA LEU A 652 -36.84 -15.85 14.34
C LEU A 652 -37.63 -14.68 14.96
N ASP A 653 -37.65 -13.51 14.33
CA ASP A 653 -38.45 -12.36 14.77
C ASP A 653 -39.94 -12.70 14.76
N LEU A 654 -40.43 -13.36 13.70
CA LEU A 654 -41.82 -13.81 13.59
C LEU A 654 -42.16 -14.84 14.68
N GLN A 655 -41.27 -15.78 15.01
CA GLN A 655 -41.46 -16.75 16.09
C GLN A 655 -41.53 -16.07 17.46
N LYS A 656 -40.59 -15.16 17.73
CA LYS A 656 -40.50 -14.42 19.00
C LYS A 656 -41.53 -13.32 19.12
N LYS A 657 -42.26 -12.99 18.03
CA LYS A 657 -43.21 -11.88 17.94
C LYS A 657 -42.64 -10.54 18.36
N GLN A 658 -41.33 -10.37 18.19
CA GLN A 658 -40.57 -9.20 18.55
C GLN A 658 -39.43 -9.01 17.55
N THR A 659 -39.29 -7.80 17.05
CA THR A 659 -38.18 -7.44 16.15
C THR A 659 -37.27 -6.40 16.78
N GLN A 660 -36.00 -6.48 16.47
CA GLN A 660 -35.02 -5.46 16.82
C GLN A 660 -34.73 -4.53 15.62
N ARG A 661 -35.30 -4.85 14.45
CA ARG A 661 -35.09 -4.06 13.22
C ARG A 661 -35.71 -2.67 13.34
N ASN A 662 -35.08 -1.71 12.67
CA ASN A 662 -35.56 -0.34 12.54
C ASN A 662 -35.98 0.01 11.12
N VAL A 663 -35.63 -0.80 10.11
CA VAL A 663 -35.95 -0.57 8.70
C VAL A 663 -36.93 -1.62 8.21
N PHE A 664 -38.05 -1.19 7.61
CA PHE A 664 -39.09 -2.05 7.10
C PHE A 664 -39.42 -1.72 5.65
N ARG A 665 -39.36 -2.74 4.78
CA ARG A 665 -39.63 -2.61 3.34
C ARG A 665 -41.13 -2.86 3.03
N CYS A 666 -41.74 -1.90 2.36
CA CYS A 666 -43.11 -1.97 1.85
C CYS A 666 -43.09 -1.96 0.32
N HIS A 667 -43.61 -3.01 -0.30
CA HIS A 667 -43.83 -3.04 -1.75
C HIS A 667 -45.19 -2.43 -2.10
N VAL A 668 -45.20 -1.54 -3.09
CA VAL A 668 -46.38 -0.78 -3.54
C VAL A 668 -46.78 -1.26 -4.94
N PHE A 669 -47.87 -1.98 -5.01
CA PHE A 669 -48.44 -2.49 -6.24
C PHE A 669 -49.70 -1.72 -6.66
N GLY A 670 -49.97 -1.59 -7.92
CA GLY A 670 -51.14 -0.97 -8.47
C GLY A 670 -51.07 -0.82 -9.98
N LEU A 671 -52.19 -0.69 -10.63
CA LEU A 671 -52.26 -0.46 -12.07
C LEU A 671 -51.49 0.81 -12.44
N THR A 672 -50.94 0.88 -13.66
CA THR A 672 -50.30 2.10 -14.18
C THR A 672 -51.27 3.28 -14.08
N GLY A 673 -50.84 4.41 -13.56
CA GLY A 673 -51.65 5.59 -13.33
C GLY A 673 -52.58 5.53 -12.08
N SER A 674 -52.51 4.46 -11.27
CA SER A 674 -53.35 4.36 -10.03
C SER A 674 -52.93 5.32 -8.92
N GLY A 675 -51.79 5.99 -9.03
CA GLY A 675 -51.28 6.95 -8.05
C GLY A 675 -50.18 6.42 -7.15
N LYS A 676 -49.46 5.36 -7.53
CA LYS A 676 -48.33 4.80 -6.79
C LYS A 676 -47.24 5.83 -6.50
N THR A 677 -46.67 6.47 -7.55
CA THR A 677 -45.65 7.51 -7.41
C THR A 677 -46.16 8.68 -6.53
N GLY A 678 -47.44 9.07 -6.70
CA GLY A 678 -48.06 10.08 -5.85
C GLY A 678 -48.10 9.65 -4.38
N PHE A 679 -48.36 8.38 -4.11
CA PHE A 679 -48.31 7.84 -2.76
C PHE A 679 -46.91 7.88 -2.15
N LEU A 680 -45.88 7.51 -2.89
CA LEU A 680 -44.49 7.61 -2.47
C LEU A 680 -44.12 9.07 -2.12
N GLN A 681 -44.41 10.00 -3.03
CA GLN A 681 -44.10 11.41 -2.83
C GLN A 681 -44.91 12.04 -1.70
N GLY A 682 -46.16 11.58 -1.50
CA GLY A 682 -47.01 11.97 -0.36
C GLY A 682 -46.42 11.53 0.99
N PHE A 683 -45.70 10.41 1.02
CA PHE A 683 -44.95 9.96 2.21
C PHE A 683 -43.84 10.94 2.58
N LEU A 684 -43.20 11.52 1.59
CA LEU A 684 -42.16 12.56 1.77
C LEU A 684 -42.73 13.95 2.07
N GLY A 685 -44.09 14.06 2.18
CA GLY A 685 -44.75 15.30 2.52
C GLY A 685 -45.07 16.20 1.32
N ARG A 686 -44.90 15.71 0.06
CA ARG A 686 -45.16 16.50 -1.15
C ARG A 686 -46.59 16.36 -1.59
N ASN A 687 -47.28 17.51 -1.76
CA ASN A 687 -48.61 17.55 -2.35
C ASN A 687 -48.52 17.48 -3.90
N LEU A 688 -49.68 17.44 -4.57
CA LEU A 688 -49.77 17.29 -6.03
C LEU A 688 -49.05 18.42 -6.80
N VAL A 689 -49.03 19.65 -6.26
CA VAL A 689 -48.37 20.80 -6.86
C VAL A 689 -46.87 20.60 -6.87
N SER A 690 -46.28 20.27 -5.69
CA SER A 690 -44.84 19.99 -5.56
C SER A 690 -44.39 18.78 -6.40
N GLN A 691 -45.26 17.77 -6.58
CA GLN A 691 -44.93 16.60 -7.42
C GLN A 691 -44.83 16.92 -8.92
N ARG A 692 -45.59 17.92 -9.40
CA ARG A 692 -45.54 18.33 -10.81
C ARG A 692 -44.20 19.01 -11.22
N THR A 693 -43.41 19.46 -10.24
CA THR A 693 -42.11 20.07 -10.50
C THR A 693 -41.01 19.04 -10.66
N ILE A 694 -41.26 17.76 -10.30
CA ILE A 694 -40.25 16.69 -10.41
C ILE A 694 -40.09 16.30 -11.90
N ARG A 695 -38.89 16.41 -12.43
CA ARG A 695 -38.55 15.99 -13.79
C ARG A 695 -38.58 14.46 -13.90
N GLU A 696 -38.88 13.92 -15.09
CA GLU A 696 -38.87 12.47 -15.35
C GLU A 696 -37.54 11.80 -14.99
N GLU A 697 -36.43 12.44 -15.32
CA GLU A 697 -35.05 12.00 -15.04
C GLU A 697 -34.70 11.95 -13.53
N HIS A 698 -35.47 12.67 -12.70
CA HIS A 698 -35.29 12.72 -11.24
C HIS A 698 -36.30 11.82 -10.51
N LYS A 699 -37.09 11.03 -11.21
CA LYS A 699 -38.02 10.10 -10.58
C LYS A 699 -37.32 8.95 -9.93
N SER A 700 -37.75 8.65 -8.69
CA SER A 700 -37.28 7.47 -7.97
C SER A 700 -38.41 6.49 -7.77
N TYR A 701 -38.09 5.21 -7.81
CA TYR A 701 -39.00 4.11 -7.46
C TYR A 701 -39.01 3.80 -5.95
N TYR A 702 -38.20 4.53 -5.19
CA TYR A 702 -38.09 4.39 -3.75
C TYR A 702 -38.47 5.68 -3.06
N ALA A 703 -39.04 5.55 -1.86
CA ALA A 703 -39.17 6.65 -0.92
C ALA A 703 -38.95 6.12 0.49
N ILE A 704 -38.05 6.80 1.24
CA ILE A 704 -37.74 6.41 2.60
C ILE A 704 -37.87 7.61 3.55
N SER A 705 -38.48 7.37 4.68
CA SER A 705 -38.62 8.36 5.75
C SER A 705 -38.95 7.65 7.05
N THR A 706 -38.99 8.39 8.15
CA THR A 706 -39.33 7.83 9.45
C THR A 706 -40.80 7.91 9.75
N ALA A 707 -41.29 6.94 10.52
CA ALA A 707 -42.64 6.91 11.10
C ALA A 707 -42.55 6.52 12.59
N HIS A 708 -43.29 7.21 13.43
CA HIS A 708 -43.32 6.95 14.86
C HIS A 708 -44.35 5.87 15.20
N VAL A 709 -43.82 4.72 15.68
CA VAL A 709 -44.65 3.57 16.09
C VAL A 709 -44.49 3.37 17.59
N TYR A 710 -45.56 3.65 18.35
CA TYR A 710 -45.57 3.56 19.83
C TYR A 710 -44.39 4.29 20.52
N GLY A 711 -44.06 5.48 20.02
CA GLY A 711 -42.99 6.31 20.55
C GLY A 711 -41.56 5.91 20.12
N GLN A 712 -41.42 4.92 19.28
CA GLN A 712 -40.21 4.56 18.64
C GLN A 712 -40.19 5.03 17.18
N GLU A 713 -39.11 5.61 16.77
CA GLU A 713 -38.88 6.00 15.39
C GLU A 713 -38.42 4.77 14.58
N LYS A 714 -39.09 4.51 13.45
CA LYS A 714 -38.78 3.40 12.54
C LYS A 714 -38.74 3.92 11.12
N TYR A 715 -37.83 3.41 10.30
CA TYR A 715 -37.77 3.72 8.87
C TYR A 715 -38.74 2.86 8.09
N LEU A 716 -39.57 3.49 7.25
CA LEU A 716 -40.39 2.81 6.26
C LEU A 716 -39.78 3.08 4.88
N LEU A 717 -39.43 2.02 4.17
CA LEU A 717 -38.98 2.06 2.80
C LEU A 717 -40.14 1.64 1.89
N LEU A 718 -40.65 2.56 1.11
CA LEU A 718 -41.64 2.28 0.06
C LEU A 718 -40.89 1.99 -1.24
N HIS A 719 -41.24 0.91 -1.92
CA HIS A 719 -40.71 0.53 -3.21
C HIS A 719 -41.86 0.35 -4.21
N GLU A 720 -41.92 1.20 -5.24
CA GLU A 720 -42.85 1.08 -6.33
C GLU A 720 -42.46 -0.08 -7.24
N VAL A 721 -43.29 -1.14 -7.29
CA VAL A 721 -42.99 -2.34 -8.08
C VAL A 721 -43.81 -2.28 -9.38
N PHE A 722 -43.11 -2.44 -10.49
CA PHE A 722 -43.66 -2.57 -11.84
C PHE A 722 -43.47 -4.01 -12.30
N PRO A 723 -44.51 -4.84 -12.29
CA PRO A 723 -44.44 -6.16 -12.88
C PRO A 723 -44.37 -6.00 -14.40
N ASP A 724 -43.19 -6.09 -14.98
CA ASP A 724 -42.99 -6.05 -16.43
C ASP A 724 -43.53 -7.30 -17.13
N PHE A 725 -43.83 -8.37 -16.36
CA PHE A 725 -44.35 -9.65 -16.82
C PHE A 725 -45.34 -10.20 -15.80
N ASP A 726 -46.14 -11.21 -16.20
CA ASP A 726 -47.13 -11.87 -15.36
C ASP A 726 -46.60 -12.59 -14.11
N PHE A 727 -45.24 -12.56 -13.91
CA PHE A 727 -44.58 -13.23 -12.79
C PHE A 727 -43.70 -12.27 -12.01
N LEU A 728 -43.86 -12.22 -10.69
CA LEU A 728 -43.01 -11.50 -9.76
C LEU A 728 -41.84 -12.39 -9.33
N SER A 729 -40.64 -11.82 -9.27
CA SER A 729 -39.43 -12.48 -8.76
C SER A 729 -39.50 -12.68 -7.24
N GLU A 730 -38.69 -13.60 -6.71
CA GLU A 730 -38.60 -13.81 -5.24
C GLU A 730 -38.14 -12.52 -4.51
N THR A 731 -37.31 -11.70 -5.13
CA THR A 731 -36.86 -10.41 -4.58
C THR A 731 -38.00 -9.38 -4.49
N GLU A 732 -38.87 -9.35 -5.47
CA GLU A 732 -40.08 -8.50 -5.49
C GLU A 732 -41.18 -9.01 -4.53
N LEU A 733 -41.15 -10.28 -4.15
CA LEU A 733 -42.03 -10.84 -3.14
C LEU A 733 -41.49 -10.65 -1.72
N SER A 734 -40.17 -10.44 -1.57
CA SER A 734 -39.51 -10.30 -0.27
C SER A 734 -39.69 -8.90 0.32
N CYS A 735 -40.76 -8.70 1.09
CA CYS A 735 -41.07 -7.46 1.82
C CYS A 735 -41.61 -7.72 3.22
N ASP A 736 -41.75 -6.68 4.02
CA ASP A 736 -42.34 -6.73 5.37
C ASP A 736 -43.81 -6.46 5.37
N ILE A 737 -44.28 -5.68 4.39
CA ILE A 737 -45.70 -5.34 4.18
C ILE A 737 -45.94 -5.06 2.71
N VAL A 738 -47.14 -5.32 2.26
CA VAL A 738 -47.65 -5.02 0.92
C VAL A 738 -48.71 -3.93 0.95
N CYS A 739 -48.53 -2.93 0.10
CA CYS A 739 -49.49 -1.87 -0.15
C CYS A 739 -50.08 -2.05 -1.56
N LEU A 740 -51.39 -2.23 -1.64
CA LEU A 740 -52.17 -2.39 -2.87
C LEU A 740 -52.95 -1.10 -3.16
N ILE A 741 -52.61 -0.40 -4.24
CA ILE A 741 -53.20 0.92 -4.56
C ILE A 741 -54.12 0.81 -5.76
N TYR A 742 -55.39 1.18 -5.56
CA TYR A 742 -56.34 1.34 -6.65
C TYR A 742 -56.84 2.79 -6.74
N ASP A 743 -57.18 3.21 -7.95
CA ASP A 743 -57.77 4.52 -8.24
C ASP A 743 -59.28 4.45 -8.10
N VAL A 744 -59.86 5.28 -7.22
CA VAL A 744 -61.31 5.30 -6.96
C VAL A 744 -62.10 5.71 -8.20
N SER A 745 -61.53 6.46 -9.12
CA SER A 745 -62.16 6.93 -10.36
C SER A 745 -62.01 5.96 -11.54
N ASN A 746 -61.15 4.94 -11.44
CA ASN A 746 -60.90 3.96 -12.49
C ASN A 746 -61.56 2.60 -12.15
N PRO A 747 -62.60 2.17 -12.86
CA PRO A 747 -63.35 0.97 -12.52
C PRO A 747 -62.58 -0.34 -12.63
N CYS A 748 -61.47 -0.38 -13.38
CA CYS A 748 -60.62 -1.57 -13.61
C CYS A 748 -59.42 -1.69 -12.63
N SER A 749 -59.13 -0.65 -11.87
CA SER A 749 -57.88 -0.58 -11.07
C SER A 749 -57.87 -1.51 -9.87
N PHE A 750 -59.02 -1.79 -9.26
CA PHE A 750 -59.12 -2.69 -8.12
C PHE A 750 -58.96 -4.16 -8.52
N GLU A 751 -59.45 -4.56 -9.71
CA GLU A 751 -59.28 -5.92 -10.20
C GLU A 751 -57.82 -6.33 -10.25
N TYR A 752 -56.94 -5.44 -10.70
CA TYR A 752 -55.50 -5.66 -10.68
C TYR A 752 -54.97 -5.94 -9.25
N CYS A 753 -55.34 -5.13 -8.29
CA CYS A 753 -54.95 -5.34 -6.88
C CYS A 753 -55.45 -6.67 -6.32
N ALA A 754 -56.70 -7.05 -6.64
CA ALA A 754 -57.30 -8.31 -6.22
C ALA A 754 -56.61 -9.53 -6.86
N ARG A 755 -56.17 -9.40 -8.13
CA ARG A 755 -55.40 -10.43 -8.82
C ARG A 755 -54.03 -10.63 -8.18
N ILE A 756 -53.25 -9.57 -8.00
CA ILE A 756 -51.91 -9.62 -7.35
C ILE A 756 -52.01 -10.23 -5.95
N PHE A 757 -52.97 -9.79 -5.14
CA PHE A 757 -53.19 -10.36 -3.81
C PHE A 757 -53.48 -11.85 -3.84
N LYS A 758 -54.40 -12.31 -4.69
CA LYS A 758 -54.81 -13.72 -4.77
C LYS A 758 -53.66 -14.60 -5.29
N GLN A 759 -52.88 -14.09 -6.22
CA GLN A 759 -51.82 -14.87 -6.87
C GLN A 759 -50.61 -15.06 -5.95
N TYR A 760 -50.22 -14.02 -5.19
CA TYR A 760 -48.93 -14.02 -4.50
C TYR A 760 -49.05 -13.91 -2.97
N PHE A 761 -50.10 -13.27 -2.43
CA PHE A 761 -50.11 -12.91 -1.02
C PHE A 761 -51.26 -13.57 -0.23
N MET A 762 -52.19 -14.25 -0.85
CA MET A 762 -53.33 -14.86 -0.18
C MET A 762 -52.91 -15.90 0.87
N ASP A 763 -51.92 -16.73 0.54
CA ASP A 763 -51.35 -17.77 1.42
C ASP A 763 -50.10 -17.33 2.16
N SER A 764 -49.62 -16.10 1.90
CA SER A 764 -48.50 -15.48 2.56
C SER A 764 -48.82 -15.00 3.97
N LYS A 765 -47.84 -14.99 4.86
CA LYS A 765 -47.94 -14.34 6.19
C LYS A 765 -47.69 -12.83 6.14
N THR A 766 -47.30 -12.29 4.98
CA THR A 766 -47.02 -10.87 4.80
C THR A 766 -48.29 -10.05 4.93
N PRO A 767 -48.38 -9.06 5.83
CA PRO A 767 -49.51 -8.21 5.97
C PRO A 767 -49.76 -7.36 4.71
N CYS A 768 -51.03 -7.18 4.34
CA CYS A 768 -51.41 -6.40 3.18
C CYS A 768 -52.36 -5.28 3.58
N MET A 769 -52.25 -4.10 2.96
CA MET A 769 -53.14 -2.97 3.13
C MET A 769 -53.65 -2.48 1.76
N LEU A 770 -54.93 -2.20 1.64
CA LEU A 770 -55.54 -1.64 0.44
C LEU A 770 -55.70 -0.13 0.58
N ILE A 771 -55.25 0.63 -0.41
CA ILE A 771 -55.32 2.09 -0.47
C ILE A 771 -56.26 2.52 -1.60
N ALA A 772 -57.28 3.30 -1.26
CA ALA A 772 -58.16 3.98 -2.19
C ALA A 772 -57.54 5.33 -2.56
N ALA A 773 -56.76 5.37 -3.62
CA ALA A 773 -56.07 6.59 -4.07
C ALA A 773 -56.97 7.51 -4.88
N LYS A 774 -56.58 8.78 -4.98
CA LYS A 774 -57.33 9.87 -5.64
C LYS A 774 -58.72 10.04 -5.04
N SER A 775 -58.79 9.92 -3.72
CA SER A 775 -60.07 10.00 -2.98
C SER A 775 -60.75 11.36 -3.02
N ASP A 776 -60.17 12.35 -3.63
CA ASP A 776 -60.74 13.66 -4.00
C ASP A 776 -61.61 13.60 -5.27
N LEU A 777 -61.50 12.51 -6.05
CA LEU A 777 -62.33 12.30 -7.24
C LEU A 777 -63.59 11.50 -6.92
N PRO A 778 -64.65 11.62 -7.76
CA PRO A 778 -65.88 10.81 -7.59
C PRO A 778 -65.58 9.31 -7.64
N GLU A 779 -66.07 8.58 -6.65
CA GLU A 779 -65.89 7.12 -6.58
C GLU A 779 -66.74 6.42 -7.67
N THR A 780 -66.09 5.59 -8.49
CA THR A 780 -66.70 4.80 -9.52
C THR A 780 -66.82 3.35 -9.06
N LYS A 781 -68.00 2.69 -9.38
CA LYS A 781 -68.15 1.28 -9.07
C LYS A 781 -67.11 0.42 -9.73
N GLN A 782 -66.26 -0.26 -8.92
CA GLN A 782 -65.21 -1.12 -9.43
C GLN A 782 -65.73 -2.37 -10.14
N GLN A 783 -65.18 -2.71 -11.31
CA GLN A 783 -65.52 -3.88 -12.15
C GLN A 783 -64.90 -5.16 -11.55
N TYR A 784 -65.43 -5.60 -10.43
CA TYR A 784 -65.03 -6.83 -9.77
C TYR A 784 -66.21 -7.50 -9.08
N CYS A 785 -66.14 -8.81 -8.80
CA CYS A 785 -67.18 -9.60 -8.25
C CYS A 785 -67.68 -9.18 -6.85
N MET A 786 -66.91 -8.36 -6.13
CA MET A 786 -67.24 -7.82 -4.82
C MET A 786 -66.58 -6.43 -4.65
N THR A 787 -67.11 -5.66 -3.70
CA THR A 787 -66.56 -4.33 -3.41
C THR A 787 -65.22 -4.41 -2.70
N PRO A 788 -64.34 -3.39 -2.78
CA PRO A 788 -63.08 -3.36 -2.06
C PRO A 788 -63.21 -3.60 -0.56
N LEU A 789 -64.28 -3.11 0.05
CA LEU A 789 -64.55 -3.30 1.48
C LEU A 789 -64.96 -4.75 1.80
N GLU A 790 -65.75 -5.39 0.98
CA GLU A 790 -66.14 -6.81 1.11
C GLU A 790 -64.92 -7.71 0.91
N PHE A 791 -64.08 -7.38 -0.05
CA PHE A 791 -62.80 -8.08 -0.31
C PHE A 791 -61.90 -8.04 0.93
N CYS A 792 -61.71 -6.86 1.52
CA CYS A 792 -60.94 -6.72 2.74
C CYS A 792 -61.51 -7.54 3.91
N ARG A 793 -62.86 -7.54 4.09
CA ARG A 793 -63.49 -8.35 5.12
C ARG A 793 -63.32 -9.84 4.91
N LYS A 794 -63.49 -10.32 3.67
CA LYS A 794 -63.33 -11.71 3.29
C LYS A 794 -61.90 -12.23 3.55
N HIS A 795 -60.93 -11.42 3.23
CA HIS A 795 -59.53 -11.79 3.37
C HIS A 795 -58.88 -11.32 4.68
N LYS A 796 -59.67 -10.82 5.64
CA LYS A 796 -59.22 -10.37 6.98
C LYS A 796 -58.21 -9.26 6.93
N MET A 797 -58.24 -8.40 5.91
CA MET A 797 -57.41 -7.20 5.77
C MET A 797 -58.08 -6.01 6.46
N PRO A 798 -57.31 -4.96 6.80
CA PRO A 798 -57.88 -3.68 7.21
C PRO A 798 -58.80 -3.11 6.11
N PRO A 799 -59.86 -2.32 6.48
CA PRO A 799 -60.66 -1.64 5.49
C PRO A 799 -59.79 -0.74 4.59
N PRO A 800 -60.20 -0.52 3.33
CA PRO A 800 -59.47 0.36 2.43
C PRO A 800 -59.22 1.72 3.05
N GLN A 801 -57.99 2.27 2.92
CA GLN A 801 -57.64 3.59 3.45
C GLN A 801 -57.69 4.60 2.31
N SER A 802 -58.45 5.68 2.53
CA SER A 802 -58.57 6.78 1.54
C SER A 802 -57.29 7.63 1.53
N PHE A 803 -56.77 7.93 0.34
CA PHE A 803 -55.57 8.74 0.16
C PHE A 803 -55.73 9.70 -1.03
N THR A 804 -55.24 10.94 -0.84
CA THR A 804 -55.09 11.92 -1.91
C THR A 804 -53.88 12.80 -1.67
N CYS A 805 -53.20 13.20 -2.75
CA CYS A 805 -52.18 14.22 -2.74
C CYS A 805 -52.73 15.61 -3.17
N ASN A 806 -53.94 15.69 -3.58
CA ASN A 806 -54.58 16.94 -3.98
C ASN A 806 -55.07 17.71 -2.72
N THR A 807 -54.08 18.17 -1.97
CA THR A 807 -54.28 18.87 -0.70
C THR A 807 -53.52 20.20 -0.72
N ALA A 808 -53.98 21.22 -0.02
CA ALA A 808 -53.27 22.50 0.10
C ALA A 808 -51.98 22.38 0.96
N ALA A 809 -52.00 21.45 1.93
CA ALA A 809 -50.87 21.14 2.80
C ALA A 809 -50.34 19.74 2.47
N ALA A 810 -49.25 19.34 3.16
CA ALA A 810 -48.70 17.99 3.06
C ALA A 810 -49.77 16.92 3.36
N PRO A 811 -49.82 15.76 2.64
CA PRO A 811 -50.73 14.66 2.92
C PRO A 811 -50.58 14.10 4.33
N SER A 812 -51.68 13.56 4.91
CA SER A 812 -51.63 12.96 6.25
C SER A 812 -50.68 11.76 6.31
N LYS A 813 -49.86 11.71 7.34
CA LYS A 813 -48.89 10.60 7.59
C LYS A 813 -49.53 9.38 8.29
N ASP A 814 -50.78 9.43 8.67
CA ASP A 814 -51.50 8.38 9.45
C ASP A 814 -51.49 7.01 8.77
N ILE A 815 -51.58 6.99 7.43
CA ILE A 815 -51.57 5.75 6.64
C ILE A 815 -50.19 5.10 6.72
N PHE A 816 -49.13 5.89 6.64
CA PHE A 816 -47.78 5.39 6.71
C PHE A 816 -47.39 4.89 8.11
N VAL A 817 -47.90 5.53 9.16
CA VAL A 817 -47.78 5.01 10.54
C VAL A 817 -48.55 3.68 10.69
N LYS A 818 -49.70 3.51 10.07
CA LYS A 818 -50.44 2.24 10.06
C LYS A 818 -49.67 1.15 9.33
N LEU A 819 -49.11 1.46 8.13
CA LEU A 819 -48.28 0.55 7.37
C LEU A 819 -47.04 0.10 8.19
N THR A 820 -46.30 1.04 8.77
CA THR A 820 -45.15 0.75 9.60
C THR A 820 -45.55 -0.09 10.83
N THR A 821 -46.65 0.23 11.47
CA THR A 821 -47.17 -0.55 12.62
C THR A 821 -47.48 -2.00 12.24
N MET A 822 -48.08 -2.22 11.07
CA MET A 822 -48.36 -3.58 10.55
C MET A 822 -47.09 -4.33 10.18
N ALA A 823 -46.04 -3.64 9.67
CA ALA A 823 -44.74 -4.24 9.36
C ALA A 823 -44.01 -4.65 10.63
N VAL A 824 -43.99 -3.78 11.66
CA VAL A 824 -43.34 -4.05 12.96
C VAL A 824 -44.05 -5.17 13.73
N TYR A 825 -45.42 -5.21 13.69
CA TYR A 825 -46.26 -6.14 14.44
C TYR A 825 -47.19 -6.96 13.54
N PRO A 826 -46.68 -7.84 12.68
CA PRO A 826 -47.48 -8.58 11.68
C PRO A 826 -48.53 -9.52 12.32
N HIS A 827 -48.40 -9.85 13.60
CA HIS A 827 -49.30 -10.71 14.35
C HIS A 827 -50.31 -9.95 15.22
N ALA A 828 -50.17 -8.64 15.39
CA ALA A 828 -51.14 -7.83 16.11
C ALA A 828 -52.42 -7.75 15.27
N ARG A 829 -53.44 -8.55 15.64
CA ARG A 829 -54.75 -8.31 15.11
C ARG A 829 -55.12 -6.86 15.47
N LEU A 830 -55.24 -6.01 14.46
CA LEU A 830 -55.79 -4.65 14.58
C LEU A 830 -57.28 -4.71 15.07
N ARG A 831 -57.48 -5.33 16.21
CA ARG A 831 -58.71 -5.20 16.94
C ARG A 831 -58.67 -3.85 17.66
N CYS A 832 -59.34 -2.85 17.17
CA CYS A 832 -59.47 -1.52 17.72
C CYS A 832 -58.54 -0.44 17.18
N MET A 833 -58.63 -0.18 15.88
CA MET A 833 -58.57 1.22 15.44
C MET A 833 -59.98 1.64 14.99
N CYS A 834 -61.03 1.26 15.76
CA CYS A 834 -62.33 1.84 15.62
C CYS A 834 -62.38 3.14 16.38
N THR A 835 -62.95 4.13 15.80
CA THR A 835 -63.38 5.43 16.29
C THR A 835 -64.23 5.33 17.61
N CYS A 836 -63.66 4.80 18.68
CA CYS A 836 -64.33 4.69 19.96
C CYS A 836 -63.49 5.43 21.00
N ASN A 837 -63.95 6.62 21.36
CA ASN A 837 -63.43 7.51 22.42
C ASN A 837 -63.49 6.90 23.84
N ARG A 838 -63.62 5.59 23.98
CA ARG A 838 -63.78 4.89 25.28
C ARG A 838 -62.72 3.80 25.54
N CYS A 839 -61.69 3.69 24.73
CA CYS A 839 -60.61 2.75 25.02
C CYS A 839 -59.60 3.39 25.97
N THR A 840 -59.23 2.70 27.04
CA THR A 840 -58.23 3.14 28.02
C THR A 840 -56.90 3.47 27.37
N PHE A 841 -56.62 2.85 26.19
CA PHE A 841 -55.41 3.11 25.40
C PHE A 841 -55.46 4.46 24.65
N CYS A 842 -56.61 4.85 24.10
CA CYS A 842 -56.79 6.17 23.48
C CYS A 842 -56.77 7.30 24.52
N LEU A 843 -57.26 7.05 25.74
CA LEU A 843 -57.14 8.01 26.84
C LEU A 843 -55.72 8.22 27.30
N CYS A 844 -54.87 7.18 27.31
CA CYS A 844 -53.42 7.33 27.58
C CYS A 844 -52.70 8.09 26.48
N GLN A 845 -53.00 7.84 25.21
CA GLN A 845 -52.39 8.52 24.07
C GLN A 845 -52.83 9.99 23.96
N ASN A 846 -54.12 10.28 24.20
CA ASN A 846 -54.61 11.66 24.29
C ASN A 846 -54.05 12.40 25.50
N PHE A 847 -53.77 11.71 26.61
CA PHE A 847 -53.13 12.29 27.78
C PHE A 847 -51.64 12.58 27.53
N LEU A 848 -50.93 11.68 26.83
CA LEU A 848 -49.54 11.86 26.44
C LEU A 848 -49.32 12.92 25.34
N ASN A 849 -50.31 13.16 24.50
CA ASN A 849 -50.31 14.20 23.47
C ASN A 849 -50.98 15.52 23.93
N SER A 850 -51.38 15.64 25.19
CA SER A 850 -51.90 16.92 25.72
C SER A 850 -50.76 17.96 25.70
N GLU A 851 -51.11 19.19 25.32
CA GLU A 851 -50.15 20.34 25.30
C GLU A 851 -49.39 20.49 26.62
N LEU A 852 -50.01 20.07 27.74
CA LEU A 852 -49.34 20.12 29.04
C LEU A 852 -48.18 19.16 29.17
N VAL A 853 -48.28 17.94 28.63
CA VAL A 853 -47.22 16.92 28.67
C VAL A 853 -46.10 17.27 27.67
N GLN A 854 -46.47 17.77 26.49
CA GLN A 854 -45.49 18.29 25.52
C GLN A 854 -44.80 19.53 26.06
N THR A 855 -45.45 20.44 26.72
CA THR A 855 -44.83 21.62 27.34
C THR A 855 -43.93 21.22 28.49
N VAL A 856 -44.25 20.21 29.29
CA VAL A 856 -43.37 19.67 30.32
C VAL A 856 -42.21 18.92 29.75
N ARG A 857 -42.39 18.14 28.66
CA ARG A 857 -41.32 17.43 27.94
C ARG A 857 -40.32 18.40 27.30
N THR A 858 -40.84 19.45 26.63
CA THR A 858 -39.96 20.50 26.02
C THR A 858 -39.24 21.30 27.11
N LYS A 859 -39.87 21.67 28.21
CA LYS A 859 -39.21 22.36 29.32
C LYS A 859 -38.25 21.45 30.08
N LEU A 860 -38.50 20.14 30.21
CA LEU A 860 -37.56 19.19 30.79
C LEU A 860 -36.33 18.98 29.88
N TYR A 861 -36.55 18.84 28.56
CA TYR A 861 -35.46 18.75 27.59
C TYR A 861 -34.60 20.00 27.59
N THR A 862 -35.20 21.20 27.63
CA THR A 862 -34.48 22.48 27.68
C THR A 862 -33.70 22.67 28.98
N VAL A 863 -34.19 22.15 30.09
CA VAL A 863 -33.54 22.28 31.42
C VAL A 863 -32.46 21.21 31.65
N VAL A 864 -32.57 20.03 31.04
CA VAL A 864 -31.66 18.88 31.29
C VAL A 864 -30.56 18.80 30.24
N PHE A 865 -30.82 19.17 28.99
CA PHE A 865 -29.86 18.94 27.88
C PHE A 865 -29.29 20.19 27.23
N SER A 866 -29.72 21.40 27.56
CA SER A 866 -29.23 22.63 26.94
C SER A 866 -28.13 23.39 27.72
N ARG A 867 -27.51 22.79 28.75
CA ARG A 867 -26.35 23.33 29.40
C ARG A 867 -25.28 22.27 29.57
N HIS A 868 -24.09 22.56 29.00
CA HIS A 868 -22.87 21.88 29.37
C HIS A 868 -22.70 21.96 30.90
N ILE A 869 -22.78 20.79 31.57
CA ILE A 869 -22.52 20.70 33.01
C ILE A 869 -21.02 20.85 33.20
N THR A 870 -20.55 21.98 33.66
CA THR A 870 -19.16 22.18 34.03
C THR A 870 -18.86 21.58 35.41
N HIS A 871 -17.61 21.21 35.66
CA HIS A 871 -17.15 20.64 36.93
C HIS A 871 -17.42 21.56 38.14
N ALA A 872 -17.67 22.84 37.90
CA ALA A 872 -18.05 23.84 38.91
C ALA A 872 -19.53 23.70 39.36
N ASP A 873 -20.42 23.26 38.46
CA ASP A 873 -21.85 23.11 38.76
C ASP A 873 -22.13 21.91 39.69
N LEU A 874 -21.32 20.88 39.66
CA LEU A 874 -21.43 19.70 40.54
C LEU A 874 -21.06 19.99 42.00
N LYS A 875 -20.35 21.09 42.31
CA LYS A 875 -20.00 21.52 43.68
C LYS A 875 -21.00 22.48 44.30
N SER A 876 -22.04 22.91 43.58
CA SER A 876 -23.02 23.87 44.05
C SER A 876 -24.15 23.16 44.80
N SER A 877 -24.40 23.55 46.02
CA SER A 877 -25.52 23.08 46.87
C SER A 877 -26.89 23.38 46.24
N THR A 878 -26.99 24.43 45.43
CA THR A 878 -28.21 24.82 44.70
C THR A 878 -28.49 23.90 43.50
N PHE A 879 -27.48 23.30 42.91
CA PHE A 879 -27.66 22.30 41.86
C PHE A 879 -28.29 21.02 42.42
N TRP A 880 -27.79 20.53 43.52
CA TRP A 880 -28.30 19.33 44.18
C TRP A 880 -29.70 19.54 44.75
N LEU A 881 -30.02 20.72 45.21
CA LEU A 881 -31.38 21.08 45.68
C LEU A 881 -32.39 21.08 44.51
N ARG A 882 -31.98 21.58 43.32
CA ARG A 882 -32.81 21.55 42.12
C ARG A 882 -32.98 20.12 41.54
N ALA A 883 -31.93 19.32 41.58
CA ALA A 883 -31.93 17.93 41.15
C ALA A 883 -32.83 17.08 42.08
N SER A 884 -32.77 17.30 43.41
CA SER A 884 -33.62 16.58 44.37
C SER A 884 -35.12 16.98 44.25
N VAL A 885 -35.43 18.25 44.03
CA VAL A 885 -36.79 18.71 43.77
C VAL A 885 -37.31 18.11 42.45
N GLY A 886 -36.50 18.05 41.38
CA GLY A 886 -36.85 17.38 40.12
C GLY A 886 -37.13 15.90 40.31
N ALA A 887 -36.30 15.18 41.03
CA ALA A 887 -36.48 13.76 41.34
C ALA A 887 -37.74 13.51 42.18
N THR A 888 -38.04 14.37 43.15
CA THR A 888 -39.25 14.27 43.98
C THR A 888 -40.50 14.51 43.16
N VAL A 889 -40.53 15.49 42.26
CA VAL A 889 -41.63 15.75 41.35
C VAL A 889 -41.88 14.55 40.42
N CYS A 890 -40.81 13.93 39.88
CA CYS A 890 -40.90 12.72 39.05
C CYS A 890 -41.45 11.53 39.86
N ALA A 891 -41.02 11.34 41.09
CA ALA A 891 -41.52 10.29 41.97
C ALA A 891 -43.00 10.47 42.35
N VAL A 892 -43.45 11.68 42.64
CA VAL A 892 -44.85 12.02 42.95
C VAL A 892 -45.75 11.81 41.73
N LEU A 893 -45.28 12.24 40.53
CA LEU A 893 -46.00 12.03 39.28
C LEU A 893 -46.05 10.52 38.93
N GLY A 894 -44.93 9.77 39.09
CA GLY A 894 -44.92 8.32 38.91
C GLY A 894 -45.87 7.60 39.86
N PHE A 895 -45.91 8.02 41.14
CA PHE A 895 -46.84 7.45 42.12
C PHE A 895 -48.31 7.80 41.86
N ALA A 896 -48.59 9.02 41.40
CA ALA A 896 -49.93 9.44 41.00
C ALA A 896 -50.42 8.66 39.77
N ILE A 897 -49.54 8.41 38.78
CA ILE A 897 -49.83 7.58 37.61
C ILE A 897 -50.05 6.11 38.03
N TYR A 898 -49.23 5.59 38.90
CA TYR A 898 -49.35 4.23 39.46
C TYR A 898 -50.68 4.05 40.20
N ARG A 899 -51.08 5.03 41.05
CA ARG A 899 -52.31 5.02 41.78
C ARG A 899 -53.55 5.18 40.86
N ALA A 900 -53.44 5.96 39.78
CA ALA A 900 -54.51 6.08 38.75
C ALA A 900 -54.69 4.76 37.99
N LEU A 901 -53.55 4.04 37.68
CA LEU A 901 -53.61 2.73 37.05
C LEU A 901 -54.19 1.63 37.97
N LEU A 902 -53.97 1.72 39.30
CA LEU A 902 -54.54 0.79 40.25
C LEU A 902 -56.04 1.01 40.53
N ARG A 903 -56.57 2.24 40.32
CA ARG A 903 -58.01 2.55 40.45
C ARG A 903 -58.83 2.20 39.20
N SER A 904 -58.13 1.83 38.10
CA SER A 904 -58.77 1.42 36.83
C SER A 904 -58.85 -0.09 36.63
N ARG A 905 -58.49 -0.89 37.67
CA ARG A 905 -58.71 -2.34 37.71
C ARG A 905 -60.02 -2.70 38.48
#